data_58c00fba5099b6a779e66a697da89f21
#
_entry.id   58c00fba5099b6a779e66a697da89f21
#
_cell.length_a   1.000
_cell.length_b   1.000
_cell.length_c   1.000
_cell.angle_alpha   90.00
_cell.angle_beta   90.00
_cell.angle_gamma   90.00
#
_symmetry.space_group_name_H-M   'P 1'
#
loop_
_entity.id
_entity.type
_entity.pdbx_description
1 polymer ?
#
loop_
_entity_poly.entity_id
_entity_poly.type
_entity_poly.pdbx_seq_one_letter_code
_entity_poly.pdbx_strand_id
1 'polypeptide(L)'
;RALVNTNPGAVMGTVNYMSPEQARGHAVDSRTDIWSLGVVLYEMIAGRVPFEGPTPSHVIVSILEKEQPPLARYLSDVPEALEWIVTKAITKDRDDRYQTAREMLTDLRRLKQRLDVGAEMERSIAPDAGSPHVTSSGVRGGSTLSGYGLNQRTTELGPAPTVSSAEYIAQGIGRHKIGVAIGLLLLVTAVTAGAVLWSKLSNTNVARTFNKIRLSQLTSTGNATVATISPDGKYVVHVVNDGTLSSLWVRQVATSSNVQIVPASESRYIGVTFSKDGNYVYYVVYEKNSPLGIVYQIPALGGSPRKVTQDVDTPITFSPDGKRFAWIRNFPQAGETALFVANSDGSNEQKFASRQRPKRFTAGAPIGPAWAPEGDVIACTVAGPDDGSDRHTVALVNLNSKTETDATAHRWSFVQQVVWTPHSKGMIVAAQEQQGGPNQLWYVNHPGGQVERITNDLNNYNGVSISANGDTIATVQSQTSSSVWLAPNSSAEAAIKVTSGNNEGGNGLALMPDGRIVYTVFGAGKSDLFMVNADGSNQRQLTANAGLNALPYPSPDGRYIFFTSTRTGSPHIWRMDTDGTNLKQMTDGIAEIFPVVSPDSKWIVFQNISDLRLWKVPTEGGQPVQIMDKLASQAAISPDGKLLACRYREEELSPFKLALIDFETGKTVKAIDIPPTNNVLHWSPDGRAVLYVDARGGVSNLWSQPIAGGAPKQLTNFKSDLIFAFDLSSDGKQLLLSRGSISNDVVLIADVQ
;
A
#
# COMPACT_ATOMS: atom_id res chain seq x y z
N ARG A 1 19.74 -10.36 -25.71
CA ARG A 1 19.42 -9.28 -26.71
C ARG A 1 18.01 -9.55 -27.19
N ALA A 2 17.01 -8.92 -26.62
CA ALA A 2 15.65 -8.87 -27.16
C ALA A 2 15.44 -7.49 -27.76
N LEU A 3 15.23 -7.46 -29.06
CA LEU A 3 14.77 -6.28 -29.80
C LEU A 3 13.35 -5.96 -29.32
N VAL A 4 13.18 -4.81 -28.69
CA VAL A 4 11.85 -4.23 -28.46
C VAL A 4 11.32 -3.80 -29.82
N ASN A 5 10.43 -4.60 -30.40
CA ASN A 5 9.64 -4.20 -31.56
C ASN A 5 8.60 -3.19 -31.09
N THR A 6 8.95 -1.91 -31.14
CA THR A 6 7.97 -0.84 -31.09
C THR A 6 7.30 -0.77 -32.46
N ASN A 7 5.97 -0.93 -32.50
CA ASN A 7 5.18 -0.64 -33.69
C ASN A 7 5.49 0.77 -34.19
N PRO A 8 5.79 0.97 -35.50
CA PRO A 8 6.01 2.30 -36.04
C PRO A 8 4.72 3.12 -35.94
N GLY A 9 4.71 4.13 -35.04
CA GLY A 9 3.60 5.08 -34.90
C GLY A 9 3.05 5.30 -33.49
N ALA A 10 3.44 4.52 -32.49
CA ALA A 10 3.05 4.77 -31.08
C ALA A 10 4.23 5.35 -30.31
N VAL A 11 4.31 6.67 -30.23
CA VAL A 11 5.24 7.37 -29.31
C VAL A 11 4.64 7.28 -27.91
N MET A 12 5.10 6.32 -27.12
CA MET A 12 4.71 6.13 -25.74
C MET A 12 5.75 6.82 -24.85
N GLY A 13 5.37 7.91 -24.19
CA GLY A 13 6.20 8.71 -23.29
C GLY A 13 6.32 10.17 -23.74
N THR A 14 6.72 11.05 -22.83
CA THR A 14 6.92 12.48 -23.14
C THR A 14 8.19 12.60 -23.98
N VAL A 15 8.04 12.87 -25.27
CA VAL A 15 9.12 12.93 -26.28
C VAL A 15 10.30 13.83 -25.86
N ASN A 16 10.03 14.83 -25.03
CA ASN A 16 11.02 15.84 -24.60
C ASN A 16 12.20 15.27 -23.79
N TYR A 17 12.04 14.08 -23.17
CA TYR A 17 13.10 13.45 -22.36
C TYR A 17 13.78 12.28 -23.08
N MET A 18 13.40 12.01 -24.33
CA MET A 18 13.93 10.92 -25.14
C MET A 18 15.37 11.21 -25.54
N SER A 19 16.25 10.22 -25.47
CA SER A 19 17.62 10.34 -25.90
C SER A 19 17.77 10.28 -27.42
N PRO A 20 18.88 10.80 -28.01
CA PRO A 20 19.12 10.71 -29.45
C PRO A 20 19.10 9.29 -30.00
N GLU A 21 19.61 8.31 -29.27
CA GLU A 21 19.59 6.91 -29.66
C GLU A 21 18.17 6.32 -29.64
N GLN A 22 17.32 6.71 -28.68
CA GLN A 22 15.89 6.35 -28.69
C GLN A 22 15.16 6.98 -29.87
N ALA A 23 15.44 8.28 -30.12
CA ALA A 23 14.83 9.01 -31.22
C ALA A 23 15.21 8.43 -32.60
N ARG A 24 16.41 7.82 -32.74
CA ARG A 24 16.88 7.11 -33.95
C ARG A 24 16.46 5.64 -33.99
N GLY A 25 15.85 5.10 -32.93
CA GLY A 25 15.52 3.66 -32.84
C GLY A 25 16.74 2.74 -32.69
N HIS A 26 17.88 3.28 -32.21
CA HIS A 26 19.09 2.52 -31.95
C HIS A 26 18.98 1.72 -30.63
N ALA A 27 19.86 0.74 -30.44
CA ALA A 27 19.96 0.01 -29.19
C ALA A 27 20.30 0.96 -28.03
N VAL A 28 19.51 0.90 -26.96
CA VAL A 28 19.65 1.73 -25.76
C VAL A 28 20.42 0.99 -24.65
N ASP A 29 21.16 1.75 -23.83
CA ASP A 29 21.85 1.25 -22.64
C ASP A 29 21.63 2.22 -21.45
N SER A 30 22.30 2.00 -20.33
CA SER A 30 22.16 2.83 -19.10
C SER A 30 22.49 4.31 -19.27
N ARG A 31 23.18 4.70 -20.34
CA ARG A 31 23.50 6.09 -20.64
C ARG A 31 22.30 6.89 -21.19
N THR A 32 21.28 6.18 -21.66
CA THR A 32 19.97 6.75 -22.00
C THR A 32 19.28 7.33 -20.76
N ASP A 33 19.37 6.64 -19.60
CA ASP A 33 18.80 7.15 -18.35
C ASP A 33 19.55 8.36 -17.83
N ILE A 34 20.87 8.41 -18.06
CA ILE A 34 21.72 9.59 -17.74
C ILE A 34 21.29 10.80 -18.57
N TRP A 35 21.00 10.60 -19.85
CA TRP A 35 20.44 11.66 -20.70
C TRP A 35 19.11 12.18 -20.14
N SER A 36 18.15 11.28 -19.85
CA SER A 36 16.84 11.66 -19.32
C SER A 36 16.96 12.41 -18.00
N LEU A 37 17.86 11.97 -17.10
CA LEU A 37 18.16 12.67 -15.86
C LEU A 37 18.78 14.06 -16.11
N GLY A 38 19.66 14.19 -17.10
CA GLY A 38 20.24 15.46 -17.51
C GLY A 38 19.19 16.46 -18.02
N VAL A 39 18.22 15.98 -18.81
CA VAL A 39 17.07 16.79 -19.28
C VAL A 39 16.20 17.25 -18.11
N VAL A 40 15.91 16.36 -17.16
CA VAL A 40 15.16 16.72 -15.93
C VAL A 40 15.91 17.78 -15.10
N LEU A 41 17.21 17.62 -14.91
CA LEU A 41 18.02 18.62 -14.19
C LEU A 41 18.03 19.97 -14.91
N TYR A 42 18.16 19.95 -16.23
CA TYR A 42 18.08 21.19 -17.03
C TYR A 42 16.74 21.88 -16.82
N GLU A 43 15.63 21.13 -16.90
CA GLU A 43 14.29 21.68 -16.72
C GLU A 43 14.05 22.19 -15.30
N MET A 44 14.54 21.50 -14.28
CA MET A 44 14.46 21.96 -12.88
C MET A 44 15.17 23.29 -12.66
N ILE A 45 16.26 23.53 -13.37
CA ILE A 45 17.08 24.76 -13.25
C ILE A 45 16.52 25.86 -14.15
N ALA A 46 16.27 25.57 -15.42
CA ALA A 46 15.86 26.57 -16.43
C ALA A 46 14.35 26.88 -16.43
N GLY A 47 13.53 26.05 -15.74
CA GLY A 47 12.06 26.13 -15.77
C GLY A 47 11.43 25.68 -17.08
N ARG A 48 12.20 25.09 -18.00
CA ARG A 48 11.77 24.62 -19.33
C ARG A 48 12.71 23.54 -19.85
N VAL A 49 12.19 22.68 -20.75
CA VAL A 49 12.99 21.61 -21.36
C VAL A 49 14.03 22.16 -22.34
N PRO A 50 15.19 21.48 -22.52
CA PRO A 50 16.24 21.93 -23.41
C PRO A 50 15.89 21.84 -24.90
N PHE A 51 14.98 20.94 -25.27
CA PHE A 51 14.59 20.67 -26.67
C PHE A 51 13.09 20.81 -26.81
N GLU A 52 12.66 21.82 -27.58
CA GLU A 52 11.26 22.17 -27.78
C GLU A 52 10.89 22.14 -29.26
N GLY A 53 9.61 21.95 -29.56
CA GLY A 53 9.06 22.00 -30.90
C GLY A 53 7.53 21.99 -30.90
N PRO A 54 6.87 22.54 -31.92
CA PRO A 54 5.41 22.65 -32.01
C PRO A 54 4.70 21.30 -32.17
N THR A 55 5.41 20.23 -32.54
CA THR A 55 4.88 18.86 -32.64
C THR A 55 5.92 17.86 -32.13
N PRO A 56 5.52 16.63 -31.74
CA PRO A 56 6.48 15.58 -31.35
C PRO A 56 7.60 15.35 -32.35
N SER A 57 7.33 15.42 -33.68
CA SER A 57 8.34 15.27 -34.71
C SER A 57 9.36 16.42 -34.66
N HIS A 58 8.94 17.66 -34.43
CA HIS A 58 9.87 18.80 -34.27
C HIS A 58 10.72 18.69 -33.02
N VAL A 59 10.19 18.13 -31.93
CA VAL A 59 10.96 17.84 -30.71
C VAL A 59 12.03 16.81 -31.02
N ILE A 60 11.70 15.72 -31.72
CA ILE A 60 12.67 14.70 -32.16
C ILE A 60 13.80 15.32 -32.99
N VAL A 61 13.48 16.14 -33.95
CA VAL A 61 14.49 16.86 -34.76
C VAL A 61 15.35 17.77 -33.87
N SER A 62 14.75 18.48 -32.91
CA SER A 62 15.47 19.31 -31.97
C SER A 62 16.45 18.48 -31.11
N ILE A 63 16.01 17.31 -30.62
CA ILE A 63 16.86 16.36 -29.86
C ILE A 63 18.04 15.87 -30.71
N LEU A 64 17.85 15.65 -31.99
CA LEU A 64 18.88 15.08 -32.87
C LEU A 64 19.88 16.12 -33.38
N GLU A 65 19.44 17.36 -33.63
CA GLU A 65 20.21 18.35 -34.40
C GLU A 65 20.58 19.61 -33.62
N LYS A 66 19.78 20.04 -32.63
CA LYS A 66 20.02 21.31 -31.94
C LYS A 66 20.82 21.11 -30.66
N GLU A 67 21.76 22.00 -30.38
CA GLU A 67 22.42 22.10 -29.09
C GLU A 67 21.46 22.68 -28.05
N GLN A 68 21.61 22.30 -26.80
CA GLN A 68 20.86 22.87 -25.70
C GLN A 68 21.26 24.31 -25.43
N PRO A 69 20.32 25.22 -25.16
CA PRO A 69 20.68 26.59 -24.73
C PRO A 69 21.45 26.54 -23.40
N PRO A 70 22.48 27.41 -23.19
CA PRO A 70 23.17 27.50 -21.91
C PRO A 70 22.21 27.85 -20.77
N LEU A 71 22.39 27.27 -19.59
CA LEU A 71 21.58 27.57 -18.39
C LEU A 71 21.73 29.04 -17.98
N ALA A 72 22.90 29.60 -18.17
CA ALA A 72 23.19 31.02 -17.90
C ALA A 72 22.29 31.99 -18.73
N ARG A 73 21.63 31.51 -19.79
CA ARG A 73 20.63 32.29 -20.55
C ARG A 73 19.35 32.56 -19.74
N TYR A 74 19.01 31.67 -18.78
CA TYR A 74 17.74 31.72 -18.02
C TYR A 74 17.94 32.15 -16.58
N LEU A 75 19.14 31.91 -16.03
CA LEU A 75 19.49 32.21 -14.64
C LEU A 75 20.90 32.74 -14.56
N SER A 76 21.09 33.96 -14.01
CA SER A 76 22.38 34.64 -13.92
C SER A 76 23.36 33.99 -12.93
N ASP A 77 22.88 33.24 -11.96
CA ASP A 77 23.67 32.75 -10.82
C ASP A 77 23.87 31.22 -10.83
N VAL A 78 23.87 30.60 -12.02
CA VAL A 78 24.12 29.15 -12.13
C VAL A 78 25.62 28.89 -11.96
N PRO A 79 26.05 28.04 -10.99
CA PRO A 79 27.43 27.65 -10.88
C PRO A 79 27.96 27.00 -12.18
N GLU A 80 29.10 27.42 -12.69
CA GLU A 80 29.71 26.88 -13.90
C GLU A 80 29.87 25.35 -13.85
N ALA A 81 30.22 24.82 -12.68
CA ALA A 81 30.31 23.37 -12.47
C ALA A 81 28.97 22.64 -12.63
N LEU A 82 27.82 23.28 -12.27
CA LEU A 82 26.48 22.71 -12.48
C LEU A 82 26.11 22.70 -13.95
N GLU A 83 26.37 23.79 -14.65
CA GLU A 83 26.16 23.88 -16.09
C GLU A 83 26.96 22.80 -16.84
N TRP A 84 28.26 22.64 -16.47
CA TRP A 84 29.09 21.58 -17.04
C TRP A 84 28.54 20.17 -16.81
N ILE A 85 28.07 19.86 -15.58
CA ILE A 85 27.49 18.54 -15.25
C ILE A 85 26.25 18.26 -16.12
N VAL A 86 25.35 19.25 -16.24
CA VAL A 86 24.13 19.10 -17.03
C VAL A 86 24.46 18.95 -18.51
N THR A 87 25.35 19.81 -19.06
CA THR A 87 25.76 19.75 -20.46
C THR A 87 26.40 18.41 -20.79
N LYS A 88 27.27 17.88 -19.95
CA LYS A 88 27.89 16.57 -20.15
C LYS A 88 26.84 15.42 -20.14
N ALA A 89 25.83 15.52 -19.28
CA ALA A 89 24.78 14.51 -19.22
C ALA A 89 23.91 14.46 -20.46
N ILE A 90 23.68 15.63 -21.14
CA ILE A 90 22.83 15.75 -22.33
C ILE A 90 23.64 15.93 -23.64
N THR A 91 24.90 15.49 -23.64
CA THR A 91 25.72 15.42 -24.86
C THR A 91 25.13 14.42 -25.85
N LYS A 92 25.07 14.78 -27.16
CA LYS A 92 24.41 13.97 -28.19
C LYS A 92 25.06 12.61 -28.38
N ASP A 93 26.40 12.57 -28.41
CA ASP A 93 27.14 11.33 -28.46
C ASP A 93 27.13 10.66 -27.08
N ARG A 94 26.67 9.44 -27.01
CA ARG A 94 26.61 8.66 -25.76
C ARG A 94 27.98 8.31 -25.20
N ASP A 95 29.02 8.27 -26.04
CA ASP A 95 30.37 7.94 -25.59
C ASP A 95 31.05 9.13 -24.90
N ASP A 96 30.59 10.35 -25.19
CA ASP A 96 31.05 11.59 -24.53
C ASP A 96 30.26 11.96 -23.27
N ARG A 97 29.16 11.22 -22.98
CA ARG A 97 28.38 11.38 -21.73
C ARG A 97 29.09 10.77 -20.55
N TYR A 98 28.48 10.93 -19.37
CA TYR A 98 28.81 10.08 -18.22
C TYR A 98 28.59 8.61 -18.58
N GLN A 99 29.56 7.76 -18.33
CA GLN A 99 29.46 6.34 -18.62
C GLN A 99 28.68 5.57 -17.54
N THR A 100 28.60 6.12 -16.34
CA THR A 100 27.84 5.56 -15.22
C THR A 100 27.16 6.67 -14.42
N ALA A 101 26.00 6.36 -13.83
CA ALA A 101 25.32 7.26 -12.89
C ALA A 101 26.20 7.60 -11.67
N ARG A 102 27.16 6.71 -11.33
CA ARG A 102 28.11 6.92 -10.23
C ARG A 102 29.09 8.05 -10.51
N GLU A 103 29.54 8.19 -11.74
CA GLU A 103 30.41 9.32 -12.15
C GLU A 103 29.68 10.65 -11.98
N MET A 104 28.46 10.74 -12.49
CA MET A 104 27.61 11.92 -12.36
C MET A 104 27.34 12.26 -10.89
N LEU A 105 27.03 11.26 -10.07
CA LEU A 105 26.85 11.44 -8.62
C LEU A 105 28.09 11.98 -7.92
N THR A 106 29.28 11.55 -8.36
CA THR A 106 30.57 12.04 -7.79
C THR A 106 30.75 13.52 -8.04
N ASP A 107 30.43 13.96 -9.25
CA ASP A 107 30.58 15.38 -9.61
C ASP A 107 29.51 16.25 -8.93
N LEU A 108 28.26 15.77 -8.81
CA LEU A 108 27.22 16.45 -8.03
C LEU A 108 27.58 16.57 -6.54
N ARG A 109 28.21 15.55 -5.94
CA ARG A 109 28.67 15.59 -4.55
C ARG A 109 29.79 16.60 -4.36
N ARG A 110 30.72 16.67 -5.30
CA ARG A 110 31.80 17.68 -5.29
C ARG A 110 31.25 19.10 -5.41
N LEU A 111 30.26 19.30 -6.27
CA LEU A 111 29.55 20.57 -6.40
C LEU A 111 28.88 20.95 -5.08
N LYS A 112 28.12 20.03 -4.48
CA LYS A 112 27.46 20.27 -3.19
C LYS A 112 28.45 20.69 -2.12
N GLN A 113 29.57 19.98 -1.96
CA GLN A 113 30.61 20.32 -0.98
C GLN A 113 31.17 21.74 -1.20
N ARG A 114 31.37 22.17 -2.46
CA ARG A 114 31.85 23.53 -2.76
C ARG A 114 30.81 24.59 -2.39
N LEU A 115 29.54 24.33 -2.62
CA LEU A 115 28.45 25.24 -2.26
C LEU A 115 28.26 25.32 -0.74
N ASP A 116 28.37 24.19 -0.03
CA ASP A 116 28.28 24.14 1.43
C ASP A 116 29.42 24.94 2.08
N VAL A 117 30.67 24.79 1.59
CA VAL A 117 31.87 25.57 2.06
C VAL A 117 31.73 27.05 1.71
N GLY A 118 31.21 27.40 0.53
CA GLY A 118 30.95 28.79 0.14
C GLY A 118 29.94 29.48 1.06
N ALA A 119 28.84 28.78 1.37
CA ALA A 119 27.79 29.26 2.28
C ALA A 119 28.28 29.42 3.74
N GLU A 120 29.22 28.59 4.19
CA GLU A 120 29.88 28.75 5.50
C GLU A 120 30.86 29.93 5.53
N MET A 121 31.58 30.17 4.45
CA MET A 121 32.44 31.33 4.32
C MET A 121 31.67 32.65 4.29
N GLU A 122 30.54 32.73 3.57
CA GLU A 122 29.69 33.92 3.56
C GLU A 122 29.03 34.19 4.93
N ARG A 123 28.71 33.18 5.71
CA ARG A 123 28.20 33.33 7.09
C ARG A 123 29.32 33.80 8.08
N SER A 124 30.58 33.58 7.73
CA SER A 124 31.74 34.01 8.55
C SER A 124 32.17 35.44 8.27
N ILE A 125 31.61 36.11 7.26
CA ILE A 125 31.90 37.49 6.89
C ILE A 125 30.65 38.35 7.11
N ALA A 126 30.20 38.45 8.36
CA ALA A 126 29.30 39.53 8.79
C ALA A 126 30.09 40.49 9.68
N PRO A 127 30.11 41.79 9.40
CA PRO A 127 30.95 42.74 10.16
C PRO A 127 30.25 43.10 11.47
N ASP A 128 30.94 42.82 12.58
CA ASP A 128 30.65 43.43 13.88
C ASP A 128 31.51 44.69 14.05
N ALA A 129 30.81 45.80 14.25
CA ALA A 129 31.42 47.11 14.45
C ALA A 129 31.75 47.35 15.93
N GLY A 130 33.02 47.61 16.25
CA GLY A 130 33.36 48.11 17.59
C GLY A 130 34.82 47.83 18.02
N SER A 131 35.75 48.70 17.64
CA SER A 131 37.13 48.79 18.18
C SER A 131 37.14 49.42 19.59
N PRO A 132 38.31 49.64 20.30
CA PRO A 132 39.71 49.20 20.05
C PRO A 132 40.50 48.86 21.34
N HIS A 133 41.82 48.64 21.14
CA HIS A 133 43.02 48.76 21.96
C HIS A 133 43.70 47.46 22.46
N VAL A 134 44.84 47.17 21.86
CA VAL A 134 46.28 47.47 22.13
C VAL A 134 46.87 46.68 23.31
N THR A 135 47.83 45.85 23.06
CA THR A 135 49.32 45.85 23.25
C THR A 135 49.82 44.40 23.32
N SER A 136 50.62 44.04 22.43
CA SER A 136 52.13 43.93 22.34
C SER A 136 52.79 42.82 23.16
N SER A 137 53.72 42.19 22.45
CA SER A 137 54.94 41.46 22.88
C SER A 137 54.77 40.07 23.43
N GLY A 138 55.46 39.05 23.02
CA GLY A 138 56.70 38.95 22.27
C GLY A 138 57.30 37.58 22.51
N VAL A 139 57.83 37.03 21.44
CA VAL A 139 59.18 36.40 21.34
C VAL A 139 59.43 34.99 21.88
N ARG A 140 59.74 34.12 20.91
CA ARG A 140 60.80 33.07 20.87
C ARG A 140 60.72 31.90 21.91
N GLY A 141 60.91 30.71 21.50
CA GLY A 141 61.96 30.03 20.77
C GLY A 141 62.11 28.65 21.33
N GLY A 142 62.39 27.73 20.54
CA GLY A 142 63.61 26.96 20.39
C GLY A 142 63.54 25.56 21.01
N SER A 143 63.47 24.59 20.16
CA SER A 143 64.49 23.55 19.88
C SER A 143 64.97 22.59 20.97
N THR A 144 65.01 21.37 20.52
CA THR A 144 66.07 20.32 20.55
C THR A 144 65.91 19.21 21.62
N LEU A 145 65.72 18.00 21.13
CA LEU A 145 66.65 16.89 20.86
C LEU A 145 67.27 16.17 22.08
N SER A 146 67.34 14.89 21.92
CA SER A 146 68.29 13.89 22.49
C SER A 146 67.95 13.31 23.86
N GLY A 147 67.95 12.02 24.11
CA GLY A 147 68.62 10.88 23.52
C GLY A 147 69.22 10.01 24.60
N TYR A 148 69.39 8.72 24.37
CA TYR A 148 70.18 7.74 25.12
C TYR A 148 69.68 7.29 26.52
N GLY A 149 69.79 6.00 26.90
CA GLY A 149 70.53 4.87 26.42
C GLY A 149 70.32 3.65 27.32
N LEU A 150 70.74 2.58 26.78
CA LEU A 150 70.82 1.21 27.29
C LEU A 150 71.39 1.07 28.70
N ASN A 151 70.95 0.05 29.46
CA ASN A 151 71.91 -0.96 29.96
C ASN A 151 71.26 -2.29 30.34
N GLN A 152 71.84 -3.33 29.72
CA GLN A 152 71.73 -4.75 30.09
C GLN A 152 72.45 -5.04 31.41
N ARG A 153 71.98 -5.97 32.17
CA ARG A 153 72.82 -6.91 32.92
C ARG A 153 72.17 -8.26 33.07
N THR A 154 72.76 -9.22 32.42
CA THR A 154 72.70 -10.65 32.63
C THR A 154 73.30 -11.04 33.99
N THR A 155 72.72 -12.04 34.66
CA THR A 155 73.45 -12.99 35.42
C THR A 155 72.74 -14.37 35.41
N GLU A 156 73.59 -15.36 35.28
CA GLU A 156 73.29 -16.79 35.04
C GLU A 156 72.98 -17.59 36.33
N LEU A 157 72.26 -18.71 36.12
CA LEU A 157 72.52 -20.10 36.56
C LEU A 157 72.10 -20.59 37.95
N GLY A 158 71.37 -21.69 37.84
CA GLY A 158 71.39 -22.79 38.79
C GLY A 158 70.15 -23.71 38.63
N PRO A 159 70.30 -25.03 38.39
CA PRO A 159 69.15 -25.92 38.16
C PRO A 159 68.55 -26.39 39.47
N ALA A 160 67.23 -26.42 39.51
CA ALA A 160 66.44 -26.97 40.62
C ALA A 160 65.65 -28.23 40.20
N PRO A 161 65.37 -29.14 41.06
CA PRO A 161 64.87 -30.46 40.73
C PRO A 161 63.35 -30.45 40.39
N THR A 162 62.97 -31.30 39.45
CA THR A 162 61.61 -31.57 39.04
C THR A 162 60.81 -32.25 40.14
N VAL A 163 59.79 -31.59 40.61
CA VAL A 163 58.70 -32.21 41.41
C VAL A 163 57.43 -32.17 40.60
N SER A 164 56.76 -33.31 40.52
CA SER A 164 55.53 -33.53 39.71
C SER A 164 54.41 -32.56 40.20
N SER A 165 53.77 -31.90 39.21
CA SER A 165 52.71 -30.92 39.41
C SER A 165 51.46 -31.44 40.13
N ALA A 166 51.31 -32.73 40.30
CA ALA A 166 50.15 -33.37 40.94
C ALA A 166 50.19 -33.34 42.48
N GLU A 167 51.42 -33.41 43.07
CA GLU A 167 51.58 -33.42 44.53
C GLU A 167 51.50 -32.02 45.16
N TYR A 168 51.82 -30.98 44.38
CA TYR A 168 51.73 -29.61 44.85
C TYR A 168 50.28 -29.13 44.99
N ILE A 169 49.41 -29.65 44.12
CA ILE A 169 47.96 -29.29 44.14
C ILE A 169 47.23 -30.00 45.27
N ALA A 170 47.59 -31.22 45.64
CA ALA A 170 46.94 -31.96 46.69
C ALA A 170 47.23 -31.42 48.12
N GLN A 171 48.43 -30.86 48.38
CA GLN A 171 48.79 -30.28 49.68
C GLN A 171 48.25 -28.86 49.91
N GLY A 172 47.96 -28.07 48.82
CA GLY A 172 47.41 -26.72 48.92
C GLY A 172 45.91 -26.71 49.30
N ILE A 173 45.16 -27.73 48.88
CA ILE A 173 43.70 -27.82 49.10
C ILE A 173 43.36 -28.04 50.60
N GLY A 174 44.24 -28.65 51.40
CA GLY A 174 44.02 -28.92 52.82
C GLY A 174 44.08 -27.68 53.73
N ARG A 175 44.81 -26.62 53.34
CA ARG A 175 45.06 -25.44 54.16
C ARG A 175 44.15 -24.23 53.91
N HIS A 176 43.49 -24.19 52.73
CA HIS A 176 42.63 -23.05 52.37
C HIS A 176 41.27 -23.48 51.79
N LYS A 177 40.52 -24.33 52.50
CA LYS A 177 39.21 -24.83 52.06
C LYS A 177 38.22 -23.70 51.68
N ILE A 178 38.29 -22.57 52.37
CA ILE A 178 37.44 -21.39 52.14
C ILE A 178 37.90 -20.68 50.86
N GLY A 179 39.20 -20.53 50.57
CA GLY A 179 39.72 -19.90 49.35
C GLY A 179 39.42 -20.73 48.08
N VAL A 180 39.49 -22.07 48.15
CA VAL A 180 39.14 -22.96 47.01
C VAL A 180 37.61 -22.89 46.77
N ALA A 181 36.79 -22.86 47.84
CA ALA A 181 35.34 -22.72 47.69
C ALA A 181 34.94 -21.37 47.06
N ILE A 182 35.61 -20.27 47.45
CA ILE A 182 35.40 -18.95 46.86
C ILE A 182 35.87 -18.92 45.39
N GLY A 183 37.03 -19.53 45.08
CA GLY A 183 37.52 -19.64 43.70
C GLY A 183 36.60 -20.44 42.79
N LEU A 184 36.06 -21.57 43.29
CA LEU A 184 35.05 -22.35 42.59
C LEU A 184 33.72 -21.59 42.38
N LEU A 185 33.29 -20.86 43.40
CA LEU A 185 32.07 -20.03 43.30
C LEU A 185 32.25 -18.90 42.28
N LEU A 186 33.41 -18.23 42.27
CA LEU A 186 33.75 -17.20 41.27
C LEU A 186 33.88 -17.79 39.86
N LEU A 187 34.40 -18.99 39.71
CA LEU A 187 34.48 -19.67 38.41
C LEU A 187 33.08 -20.07 37.90
N VAL A 188 32.21 -20.59 38.73
CA VAL A 188 30.82 -20.92 38.39
C VAL A 188 30.03 -19.65 38.07
N THR A 189 30.21 -18.57 38.83
CA THR A 189 29.56 -17.29 38.54
C THR A 189 30.10 -16.66 37.23
N ALA A 190 31.39 -16.78 36.93
CA ALA A 190 31.97 -16.32 35.67
C ALA A 190 31.50 -17.15 34.46
N VAL A 191 31.38 -18.47 34.61
CA VAL A 191 30.86 -19.36 33.56
C VAL A 191 29.36 -19.14 33.32
N THR A 192 28.58 -18.98 34.40
CA THR A 192 27.14 -18.67 34.26
C THR A 192 26.92 -17.26 33.70
N ALA A 193 27.67 -16.26 34.15
CA ALA A 193 27.64 -14.92 33.56
C ALA A 193 28.09 -14.91 32.10
N GLY A 194 29.13 -15.68 31.74
CA GLY A 194 29.59 -15.88 30.38
C GLY A 194 28.55 -16.57 29.49
N ALA A 195 27.88 -17.61 30.01
CA ALA A 195 26.80 -18.31 29.32
C ALA A 195 25.55 -17.43 29.15
N VAL A 196 25.18 -16.63 30.13
CA VAL A 196 24.08 -15.64 30.04
C VAL A 196 24.47 -14.51 29.11
N LEU A 197 25.70 -14.03 29.12
CA LEU A 197 26.19 -13.01 28.20
C LEU A 197 26.27 -13.56 26.78
N TRP A 198 26.72 -14.79 26.60
CA TRP A 198 26.73 -15.47 25.28
C TRP A 198 25.31 -15.74 24.78
N SER A 199 24.39 -16.19 25.62
CA SER A 199 22.98 -16.34 25.22
C SER A 199 22.32 -14.99 24.87
N LYS A 200 22.69 -13.89 25.54
CA LYS A 200 22.26 -12.54 25.17
C LYS A 200 22.94 -12.01 23.92
N LEU A 201 24.22 -12.33 23.68
CA LEU A 201 24.97 -11.93 22.49
C LEU A 201 24.69 -12.83 21.27
N SER A 202 24.43 -14.11 21.46
CA SER A 202 24.00 -15.01 20.38
C SER A 202 22.52 -14.84 20.01
N ASN A 203 21.71 -14.20 20.86
CA ASN A 203 20.37 -13.72 20.55
C ASN A 203 20.36 -12.30 19.94
N THR A 204 21.46 -11.76 19.52
CA THR A 204 21.44 -10.70 18.52
C THR A 204 20.94 -11.31 17.24
N ASN A 205 19.59 -11.36 17.08
CA ASN A 205 18.96 -11.50 15.81
C ASN A 205 19.58 -10.42 14.93
N VAL A 206 20.39 -10.83 13.97
CA VAL A 206 20.77 -9.98 12.85
C VAL A 206 19.46 -9.59 12.22
N ALA A 207 18.99 -8.39 12.49
CA ALA A 207 17.85 -7.81 11.82
C ALA A 207 18.17 -7.94 10.33
N ARG A 208 17.40 -8.75 9.60
CA ARG A 208 17.51 -8.87 8.15
C ARG A 208 17.11 -7.50 7.62
N THR A 209 18.08 -6.69 7.26
CA THR A 209 17.81 -5.43 6.58
C THR A 209 17.49 -5.77 5.12
N PHE A 210 16.21 -5.74 4.76
CA PHE A 210 15.72 -5.86 3.37
C PHE A 210 16.13 -4.65 2.51
N ASN A 211 17.32 -4.12 2.73
CA ASN A 211 17.82 -2.88 2.11
C ASN A 211 18.23 -3.05 0.63
N LYS A 212 18.09 -4.23 0.03
CA LYS A 212 18.53 -4.53 -1.34
C LYS A 212 17.50 -5.27 -2.18
N ILE A 213 16.21 -5.21 -1.81
CA ILE A 213 15.17 -5.82 -2.63
C ILE A 213 15.18 -5.21 -4.03
N ARG A 214 15.08 -6.07 -5.04
CA ARG A 214 14.87 -5.67 -6.44
C ARG A 214 13.40 -5.88 -6.80
N LEU A 215 12.72 -4.81 -7.12
CA LEU A 215 11.35 -4.84 -7.62
C LEU A 215 11.38 -4.75 -9.14
N SER A 216 10.75 -5.71 -9.82
CA SER A 216 10.61 -5.75 -11.27
C SER A 216 9.16 -5.93 -11.67
N GLN A 217 8.67 -5.09 -12.56
CA GLN A 217 7.31 -5.19 -13.09
C GLN A 217 7.25 -6.33 -14.11
N LEU A 218 6.31 -7.28 -13.90
CA LEU A 218 6.11 -8.40 -14.79
C LEU A 218 5.01 -8.13 -15.84
N THR A 219 3.92 -7.46 -15.44
CA THR A 219 2.85 -7.04 -16.36
C THR A 219 2.78 -5.52 -16.44
N SER A 220 2.19 -4.99 -17.51
CA SER A 220 1.97 -3.54 -17.71
C SER A 220 0.58 -3.25 -18.28
N THR A 221 -0.36 -4.17 -18.07
CA THR A 221 -1.73 -4.04 -18.59
C THR A 221 -2.65 -3.28 -17.65
N GLY A 222 -2.24 -3.09 -16.40
CA GLY A 222 -2.99 -2.34 -15.39
C GLY A 222 -4.22 -3.05 -14.83
N ASN A 223 -4.48 -4.31 -15.19
CA ASN A 223 -5.73 -5.01 -14.86
C ASN A 223 -5.54 -6.40 -14.21
N ALA A 224 -4.35 -6.70 -13.68
CA ALA A 224 -4.09 -7.90 -12.90
C ALA A 224 -4.73 -7.80 -11.51
N THR A 225 -5.43 -8.83 -11.03
CA THR A 225 -6.13 -8.77 -9.73
C THR A 225 -5.60 -9.78 -8.71
N VAL A 226 -5.15 -10.94 -9.15
CA VAL A 226 -4.57 -12.00 -8.32
C VAL A 226 -3.37 -12.57 -9.07
N ALA A 227 -2.29 -12.91 -8.36
CA ALA A 227 -1.12 -13.54 -8.96
C ALA A 227 -0.52 -14.59 -8.04
N THR A 228 0.07 -15.62 -8.64
CA THR A 228 0.85 -16.65 -7.94
C THR A 228 2.04 -17.08 -8.78
N ILE A 229 3.18 -17.33 -8.14
CA ILE A 229 4.40 -17.83 -8.79
C ILE A 229 4.49 -19.36 -8.68
N SER A 230 5.00 -20.01 -9.73
CA SER A 230 5.28 -21.46 -9.70
C SER A 230 6.35 -21.80 -8.67
N PRO A 231 6.36 -23.04 -8.13
CA PRO A 231 7.37 -23.45 -7.15
C PRO A 231 8.81 -23.30 -7.66
N ASP A 232 9.06 -23.52 -8.94
CA ASP A 232 10.37 -23.36 -9.58
C ASP A 232 10.72 -21.91 -9.98
N GLY A 233 9.79 -20.95 -9.75
CA GLY A 233 9.98 -19.53 -10.06
C GLY A 233 9.90 -19.17 -11.55
N LYS A 234 9.60 -20.13 -12.45
CA LYS A 234 9.65 -19.86 -13.90
C LYS A 234 8.38 -19.28 -14.48
N TYR A 235 7.25 -19.50 -13.85
CA TYR A 235 5.94 -19.07 -14.33
C TYR A 235 5.19 -18.28 -13.26
N VAL A 236 4.42 -17.31 -13.71
CA VAL A 236 3.43 -16.63 -12.89
C VAL A 236 2.07 -16.79 -13.55
N VAL A 237 1.11 -17.28 -12.78
CA VAL A 237 -0.30 -17.27 -13.18
C VAL A 237 -0.97 -16.05 -12.57
N HIS A 238 -1.73 -15.33 -13.38
CA HIS A 238 -2.43 -14.13 -12.93
C HIS A 238 -3.82 -14.02 -13.55
N VAL A 239 -4.70 -13.39 -12.81
CA VAL A 239 -6.07 -13.09 -13.25
C VAL A 239 -6.08 -11.70 -13.87
N VAL A 240 -6.60 -11.61 -15.09
CA VAL A 240 -6.87 -10.35 -15.78
C VAL A 240 -8.37 -10.06 -15.67
N ASN A 241 -8.72 -8.87 -15.21
CA ASN A 241 -10.08 -8.39 -15.09
C ASN A 241 -10.27 -7.14 -15.96
N ASP A 242 -11.17 -7.19 -16.94
CA ASP A 242 -11.50 -6.06 -17.82
C ASP A 242 -12.71 -5.24 -17.34
N GLY A 243 -13.11 -5.43 -16.06
CA GLY A 243 -14.22 -4.75 -15.42
C GLY A 243 -15.51 -5.57 -15.39
N THR A 244 -15.77 -6.45 -16.34
CA THR A 244 -16.95 -7.34 -16.38
C THR A 244 -16.57 -8.80 -16.47
N LEU A 245 -15.53 -9.10 -17.21
CA LEU A 245 -15.05 -10.46 -17.46
C LEU A 245 -13.68 -10.65 -16.82
N SER A 246 -13.47 -11.84 -16.28
CA SER A 246 -12.19 -12.25 -15.73
C SER A 246 -11.66 -13.48 -16.47
N SER A 247 -10.37 -13.50 -16.71
CA SER A 247 -9.65 -14.58 -17.41
C SER A 247 -8.36 -14.94 -16.68
N LEU A 248 -7.88 -16.17 -16.87
CA LEU A 248 -6.66 -16.66 -16.24
C LEU A 248 -5.54 -16.80 -17.28
N TRP A 249 -4.38 -16.26 -16.96
CA TRP A 249 -3.22 -16.22 -17.84
C TRP A 249 -1.99 -16.81 -17.16
N VAL A 250 -1.15 -17.49 -17.92
CA VAL A 250 0.19 -17.93 -17.49
C VAL A 250 1.25 -17.12 -18.24
N ARG A 251 2.17 -16.55 -17.49
CA ARG A 251 3.30 -15.77 -18.00
C ARG A 251 4.61 -16.42 -17.61
N GLN A 252 5.51 -16.60 -18.55
CA GLN A 252 6.86 -17.05 -18.26
C GLN A 252 7.71 -15.88 -17.77
N VAL A 253 8.40 -16.06 -16.62
CA VAL A 253 9.17 -14.99 -15.96
C VAL A 253 10.36 -14.54 -16.81
N ALA A 254 11.07 -15.48 -17.44
CA ALA A 254 12.28 -15.20 -18.21
C ALA A 254 12.02 -14.64 -19.62
N THR A 255 10.77 -14.68 -20.11
CA THR A 255 10.39 -14.24 -21.44
C THR A 255 9.17 -13.36 -21.38
N SER A 256 8.77 -12.77 -22.51
CA SER A 256 7.51 -12.01 -22.60
C SER A 256 6.29 -12.89 -22.93
N SER A 257 6.46 -14.23 -22.97
CA SER A 257 5.37 -15.15 -23.30
C SER A 257 4.26 -15.06 -22.26
N ASN A 258 3.02 -14.80 -22.72
CA ASN A 258 1.83 -14.70 -21.91
C ASN A 258 0.68 -15.41 -22.63
N VAL A 259 0.13 -16.46 -22.03
CA VAL A 259 -0.87 -17.34 -22.64
C VAL A 259 -2.12 -17.41 -21.76
N GLN A 260 -3.28 -17.24 -22.37
CA GLN A 260 -4.55 -17.42 -21.72
C GLN A 260 -4.86 -18.91 -21.53
N ILE A 261 -5.05 -19.34 -20.27
CA ILE A 261 -5.33 -20.74 -19.94
C ILE A 261 -6.80 -20.97 -19.55
N VAL A 262 -7.53 -19.93 -19.11
CA VAL A 262 -8.98 -19.96 -18.94
C VAL A 262 -9.58 -18.76 -19.66
N PRO A 263 -10.57 -18.97 -20.56
CA PRO A 263 -11.24 -17.89 -21.29
C PRO A 263 -11.95 -16.90 -20.36
N ALA A 264 -12.14 -15.68 -20.86
CA ALA A 264 -12.86 -14.65 -20.14
C ALA A 264 -14.32 -15.03 -19.90
N SER A 265 -14.77 -14.85 -18.65
CA SER A 265 -16.12 -15.16 -18.20
C SER A 265 -16.55 -14.20 -17.09
N GLU A 266 -17.84 -14.13 -16.80
CA GLU A 266 -18.38 -13.34 -15.69
C GLU A 266 -18.14 -14.00 -14.31
N SER A 267 -17.02 -14.68 -14.15
CA SER A 267 -16.61 -15.36 -12.92
C SER A 267 -15.72 -14.45 -12.07
N ARG A 268 -15.91 -14.46 -10.76
CA ARG A 268 -15.07 -13.72 -9.81
C ARG A 268 -14.04 -14.65 -9.18
N TYR A 269 -12.78 -14.47 -9.52
CA TYR A 269 -11.66 -15.21 -8.91
C TYR A 269 -11.38 -14.68 -7.52
N ILE A 270 -11.19 -15.58 -6.55
CA ILE A 270 -10.80 -15.24 -5.19
C ILE A 270 -9.43 -15.79 -4.80
N GLY A 271 -8.90 -16.75 -5.55
CA GLY A 271 -7.58 -17.31 -5.30
C GLY A 271 -7.05 -18.14 -6.46
N VAL A 272 -5.74 -18.16 -6.59
CA VAL A 272 -5.00 -18.99 -7.54
C VAL A 272 -3.78 -19.57 -6.83
N THR A 273 -3.53 -20.88 -6.99
CA THR A 273 -2.45 -21.60 -6.31
C THR A 273 -1.88 -22.67 -7.22
N PHE A 274 -0.55 -22.79 -7.32
CA PHE A 274 0.08 -23.93 -8.00
C PHE A 274 0.05 -25.19 -7.13
N SER A 275 -0.05 -26.36 -7.77
CA SER A 275 0.32 -27.62 -7.13
C SER A 275 1.81 -27.60 -6.73
N LYS A 276 2.19 -28.40 -5.74
CA LYS A 276 3.58 -28.43 -5.23
C LYS A 276 4.62 -28.87 -6.27
N ASP A 277 4.20 -29.67 -7.25
CA ASP A 277 5.02 -30.11 -8.38
C ASP A 277 5.04 -29.11 -9.57
N GLY A 278 4.22 -28.04 -9.48
CA GLY A 278 4.11 -27.00 -10.52
C GLY A 278 3.31 -27.41 -11.77
N ASN A 279 2.79 -28.64 -11.83
CA ASN A 279 2.13 -29.18 -13.03
C ASN A 279 0.70 -28.69 -13.21
N TYR A 280 0.05 -28.29 -12.14
CA TYR A 280 -1.35 -27.83 -12.13
C TYR A 280 -1.50 -26.49 -11.44
N VAL A 281 -2.51 -25.76 -11.90
CA VAL A 281 -3.03 -24.56 -11.25
C VAL A 281 -4.42 -24.86 -10.70
N TYR A 282 -4.61 -24.56 -9.43
CA TYR A 282 -5.91 -24.59 -8.77
C TYR A 282 -6.40 -23.15 -8.62
N TYR A 283 -7.66 -22.93 -8.96
CA TYR A 283 -8.26 -21.61 -8.82
C TYR A 283 -9.64 -21.71 -8.19
N VAL A 284 -9.98 -20.72 -7.39
CA VAL A 284 -11.26 -20.62 -6.69
C VAL A 284 -12.05 -19.49 -7.29
N VAL A 285 -13.27 -19.81 -7.75
CA VAL A 285 -14.15 -18.85 -8.42
C VAL A 285 -15.57 -18.91 -7.90
N TYR A 286 -16.23 -17.76 -7.89
CA TYR A 286 -17.68 -17.64 -7.85
C TYR A 286 -18.15 -17.47 -9.29
N GLU A 287 -18.91 -18.44 -9.78
CA GLU A 287 -19.54 -18.35 -11.11
C GLU A 287 -20.73 -17.39 -11.07
N LYS A 288 -21.12 -16.90 -12.24
CA LYS A 288 -22.31 -16.06 -12.37
C LYS A 288 -23.52 -16.76 -11.73
N ASN A 289 -24.20 -16.05 -10.83
CA ASN A 289 -25.37 -16.54 -10.09
C ASN A 289 -25.12 -17.72 -9.11
N SER A 290 -23.86 -18.10 -8.84
CA SER A 290 -23.53 -19.08 -7.81
C SER A 290 -23.16 -18.38 -6.50
N PRO A 291 -23.81 -18.69 -5.37
CA PRO A 291 -23.41 -18.15 -4.07
C PRO A 291 -22.19 -18.87 -3.48
N LEU A 292 -21.76 -19.99 -4.09
CA LEU A 292 -20.69 -20.85 -3.56
C LEU A 292 -19.41 -20.68 -4.38
N GLY A 293 -18.29 -20.58 -3.70
CA GLY A 293 -16.96 -20.67 -4.30
C GLY A 293 -16.65 -22.10 -4.74
N ILE A 294 -16.15 -22.27 -5.96
CA ILE A 294 -15.84 -23.56 -6.58
C ILE A 294 -14.33 -23.62 -6.86
N VAL A 295 -13.70 -24.73 -6.49
CA VAL A 295 -12.30 -25.04 -6.80
C VAL A 295 -12.23 -25.81 -8.10
N TYR A 296 -11.48 -25.29 -9.06
CA TYR A 296 -11.10 -25.97 -10.28
C TYR A 296 -9.59 -26.25 -10.33
N GLN A 297 -9.22 -27.33 -11.01
CA GLN A 297 -7.86 -27.72 -11.36
C GLN A 297 -7.69 -27.66 -12.87
N ILE A 298 -6.59 -27.07 -13.35
CA ILE A 298 -6.22 -27.03 -14.77
C ILE A 298 -4.72 -27.30 -14.92
N PRO A 299 -4.23 -27.99 -15.98
CA PRO A 299 -2.79 -28.07 -16.26
C PRO A 299 -2.16 -26.67 -16.34
N ALA A 300 -0.95 -26.49 -15.82
CA ALA A 300 -0.30 -25.17 -15.68
C ALA A 300 -0.14 -24.40 -17.01
N LEU A 301 0.01 -25.13 -18.13
CA LEU A 301 0.14 -24.54 -19.48
C LEU A 301 -1.17 -24.55 -20.28
N GLY A 302 -2.31 -24.77 -19.63
CA GLY A 302 -3.63 -24.79 -20.25
C GLY A 302 -4.14 -26.21 -20.51
N GLY A 303 -5.43 -26.33 -20.78
CA GLY A 303 -6.15 -27.59 -20.96
C GLY A 303 -7.59 -27.48 -20.48
N SER A 304 -8.24 -28.61 -20.25
CA SER A 304 -9.63 -28.64 -19.76
C SER A 304 -9.65 -28.54 -18.21
N PRO A 305 -10.38 -27.57 -17.63
CA PRO A 305 -10.52 -27.46 -16.20
C PRO A 305 -11.38 -28.60 -15.63
N ARG A 306 -11.00 -29.12 -14.47
CA ARG A 306 -11.72 -30.13 -13.72
C ARG A 306 -12.20 -29.54 -12.39
N LYS A 307 -13.48 -29.66 -12.08
CA LYS A 307 -14.04 -29.30 -10.77
C LYS A 307 -13.49 -30.26 -9.70
N VAL A 308 -12.99 -29.71 -8.59
CA VAL A 308 -12.43 -30.45 -7.46
C VAL A 308 -13.40 -30.50 -6.29
N THR A 309 -13.84 -29.35 -5.80
CA THR A 309 -14.81 -29.21 -4.70
C THR A 309 -15.53 -27.88 -4.79
N GLN A 310 -16.49 -27.64 -3.91
CA GLN A 310 -17.26 -26.38 -3.82
C GLN A 310 -17.45 -25.97 -2.37
N ASP A 311 -18.05 -24.78 -2.14
CA ASP A 311 -18.26 -24.18 -0.83
C ASP A 311 -16.92 -23.79 -0.17
N VAL A 312 -16.09 -23.08 -0.94
CA VAL A 312 -14.75 -22.62 -0.58
C VAL A 312 -14.70 -21.11 -0.65
N ASP A 313 -14.50 -20.43 0.48
CA ASP A 313 -14.60 -18.97 0.58
C ASP A 313 -13.24 -18.25 0.55
N THR A 314 -12.15 -19.00 0.42
CA THR A 314 -10.78 -18.44 0.41
C THR A 314 -9.90 -19.10 -0.68
N PRO A 315 -8.75 -18.51 -1.04
CA PRO A 315 -7.67 -19.25 -1.68
C PRO A 315 -7.34 -20.54 -0.91
N ILE A 316 -6.89 -21.56 -1.61
CA ILE A 316 -6.44 -22.81 -1.00
C ILE A 316 -4.93 -22.84 -0.78
N THR A 317 -4.47 -23.61 0.19
CA THR A 317 -3.06 -23.90 0.43
C THR A 317 -2.81 -25.38 0.50
N PHE A 318 -1.70 -25.87 -0.10
CA PHE A 318 -1.36 -27.29 -0.11
C PHE A 318 -0.47 -27.70 1.06
N SER A 319 -0.69 -28.93 1.56
CA SER A 319 0.29 -29.60 2.43
C SER A 319 1.66 -29.74 1.72
N PRO A 320 2.77 -29.84 2.45
CA PRO A 320 4.11 -29.94 1.83
C PRO A 320 4.27 -31.11 0.86
N ASP A 321 3.58 -32.24 1.13
CA ASP A 321 3.55 -33.43 0.27
C ASP A 321 2.59 -33.32 -0.93
N GLY A 322 1.83 -32.20 -1.02
CA GLY A 322 0.85 -31.94 -2.09
C GLY A 322 -0.40 -32.82 -2.07
N LYS A 323 -0.56 -33.71 -1.07
CA LYS A 323 -1.67 -34.67 -1.03
C LYS A 323 -2.97 -34.11 -0.45
N ARG A 324 -2.88 -32.99 0.29
CA ARG A 324 -4.03 -32.33 0.92
C ARG A 324 -4.01 -30.84 0.63
N PHE A 325 -5.16 -30.19 0.74
CA PHE A 325 -5.26 -28.74 0.75
C PHE A 325 -6.19 -28.26 1.87
N ALA A 326 -6.03 -27.00 2.27
CA ALA A 326 -6.81 -26.33 3.31
C ALA A 326 -7.40 -25.01 2.84
N TRP A 327 -8.56 -24.63 3.42
CA TRP A 327 -9.26 -23.38 3.19
C TRP A 327 -10.08 -22.95 4.41
N ILE A 328 -10.56 -21.71 4.42
CA ILE A 328 -11.53 -21.23 5.41
C ILE A 328 -12.92 -21.20 4.76
N ARG A 329 -13.92 -21.68 5.50
CA ARG A 329 -15.34 -21.59 5.18
C ARG A 329 -16.04 -20.70 6.19
N ASN A 330 -16.89 -19.81 5.71
CA ASN A 330 -17.69 -18.91 6.51
C ASN A 330 -19.11 -19.44 6.64
N PHE A 331 -19.65 -19.44 7.85
CA PHE A 331 -21.04 -19.79 8.17
C PHE A 331 -21.75 -18.55 8.74
N PRO A 332 -22.22 -17.63 7.88
CA PRO A 332 -22.73 -16.32 8.32
C PRO A 332 -23.88 -16.42 9.32
N GLN A 333 -24.81 -17.35 9.09
CA GLN A 333 -25.98 -17.55 9.99
C GLN A 333 -25.59 -18.06 11.38
N ALA A 334 -24.54 -18.88 11.46
CA ALA A 334 -24.00 -19.37 12.73
C ALA A 334 -23.00 -18.40 13.38
N GLY A 335 -22.59 -17.33 12.68
CA GLY A 335 -21.52 -16.43 13.13
C GLY A 335 -20.16 -17.12 13.24
N GLU A 336 -19.97 -18.24 12.56
CA GLU A 336 -18.81 -19.13 12.66
C GLU A 336 -17.95 -19.04 11.39
N THR A 337 -16.62 -19.12 11.57
CA THR A 337 -15.65 -19.39 10.47
C THR A 337 -14.82 -20.61 10.84
N ALA A 338 -14.54 -21.48 9.88
CA ALA A 338 -13.85 -22.73 10.17
C ALA A 338 -12.78 -23.07 9.13
N LEU A 339 -11.66 -23.63 9.62
CA LEU A 339 -10.59 -24.20 8.82
C LEU A 339 -10.94 -25.64 8.42
N PHE A 340 -10.95 -25.88 7.12
CA PHE A 340 -11.17 -27.20 6.52
C PHE A 340 -9.91 -27.73 5.85
N VAL A 341 -9.78 -29.04 5.81
CA VAL A 341 -8.73 -29.78 5.10
C VAL A 341 -9.38 -30.91 4.33
N ALA A 342 -8.96 -31.12 3.08
CA ALA A 342 -9.37 -32.26 2.24
C ALA A 342 -8.19 -32.85 1.48
N ASN A 343 -8.36 -34.02 0.89
CA ASN A 343 -7.41 -34.58 -0.07
C ASN A 343 -7.33 -33.68 -1.32
N SER A 344 -6.23 -33.77 -2.08
CA SER A 344 -6.00 -32.97 -3.28
C SER A 344 -7.02 -33.18 -4.40
N ASP A 345 -7.79 -34.27 -4.35
CA ASP A 345 -8.91 -34.56 -5.25
C ASP A 345 -10.28 -34.04 -4.76
N GLY A 346 -10.31 -33.38 -3.58
CA GLY A 346 -11.52 -32.86 -2.92
C GLY A 346 -12.23 -33.86 -1.99
N SER A 347 -11.77 -35.09 -1.90
CA SER A 347 -12.35 -36.13 -1.00
C SER A 347 -11.91 -35.92 0.45
N ASN A 348 -12.61 -36.61 1.38
CA ASN A 348 -12.28 -36.65 2.80
C ASN A 348 -12.17 -35.26 3.46
N GLU A 349 -13.15 -34.40 3.21
CA GLU A 349 -13.24 -33.08 3.82
C GLU A 349 -13.42 -33.18 5.34
N GLN A 350 -12.60 -32.46 6.11
CA GLN A 350 -12.62 -32.44 7.57
C GLN A 350 -12.50 -31.02 8.11
N LYS A 351 -13.30 -30.70 9.13
CA LYS A 351 -13.21 -29.46 9.91
C LYS A 351 -12.16 -29.63 11.00
N PHE A 352 -11.11 -28.79 11.02
CA PHE A 352 -10.01 -28.88 11.97
C PHE A 352 -10.11 -27.88 13.12
N ALA A 353 -10.50 -26.65 12.84
CA ALA A 353 -10.62 -25.59 13.83
C ALA A 353 -11.78 -24.67 13.45
N SER A 354 -12.40 -24.03 14.45
CA SER A 354 -13.41 -23.02 14.19
C SER A 354 -13.40 -21.89 15.22
N ARG A 355 -13.89 -20.73 14.82
CA ARG A 355 -14.03 -19.55 15.69
C ARG A 355 -15.41 -18.94 15.52
N GLN A 356 -15.96 -18.49 16.63
CA GLN A 356 -17.22 -17.76 16.71
C GLN A 356 -16.97 -16.26 16.86
N ARG A 357 -17.89 -15.44 16.32
CA ARG A 357 -17.85 -13.98 16.55
C ARG A 357 -17.82 -13.69 18.08
N PRO A 358 -17.10 -12.65 18.54
CA PRO A 358 -16.47 -11.59 17.72
C PRO A 358 -15.10 -11.95 17.15
N LYS A 359 -14.41 -12.98 17.63
CA LYS A 359 -13.13 -13.44 17.04
C LYS A 359 -13.40 -14.45 15.95
N ARG A 360 -12.85 -14.23 14.76
CA ARG A 360 -13.12 -15.07 13.58
C ARG A 360 -11.86 -15.30 12.75
N PHE A 361 -11.75 -16.43 12.06
CA PHE A 361 -10.86 -16.54 10.91
C PHE A 361 -11.37 -15.61 9.82
N THR A 362 -10.49 -14.87 9.17
CA THR A 362 -10.89 -14.00 8.05
C THR A 362 -11.03 -14.84 6.78
N ALA A 363 -12.08 -14.57 6.00
CA ALA A 363 -12.37 -15.23 4.75
C ALA A 363 -12.68 -14.21 3.65
N GLY A 364 -12.37 -14.55 2.39
CA GLY A 364 -12.60 -13.69 1.22
C GLY A 364 -11.38 -13.62 0.31
N ALA A 365 -11.51 -12.88 -0.76
CA ALA A 365 -10.42 -12.69 -1.73
C ALA A 365 -9.50 -11.52 -1.30
N PRO A 366 -8.18 -11.69 -1.35
CA PRO A 366 -7.40 -12.92 -1.51
C PRO A 366 -6.98 -13.58 -0.17
N ILE A 367 -7.75 -13.37 0.90
CA ILE A 367 -7.45 -13.82 2.26
C ILE A 367 -7.54 -15.35 2.33
N GLY A 368 -6.46 -16.03 2.64
CA GLY A 368 -6.43 -17.49 2.74
C GLY A 368 -5.44 -18.00 3.78
N PRO A 369 -5.56 -19.29 4.16
CA PRO A 369 -4.62 -19.95 5.05
C PRO A 369 -3.30 -20.24 4.34
N ALA A 370 -2.23 -20.48 5.11
CA ALA A 370 -0.92 -20.87 4.60
C ALA A 370 -0.39 -22.09 5.36
N TRP A 371 -0.20 -23.20 4.65
CA TRP A 371 0.35 -24.42 5.24
C TRP A 371 1.87 -24.31 5.41
N ALA A 372 2.36 -24.59 6.62
CA ALA A 372 3.79 -24.56 6.91
C ALA A 372 4.57 -25.64 6.15
N PRO A 373 5.81 -25.37 5.72
CA PRO A 373 6.65 -26.34 5.03
C PRO A 373 6.92 -27.64 5.82
N GLU A 374 6.85 -27.61 7.15
CA GLU A 374 7.04 -28.78 8.02
C GLU A 374 5.79 -29.66 8.16
N GLY A 375 4.62 -29.16 7.77
CA GLY A 375 3.43 -29.98 7.54
C GLY A 375 2.45 -30.11 8.70
N ASP A 376 2.77 -29.65 9.88
CA ASP A 376 1.94 -29.80 11.09
C ASP A 376 1.22 -28.51 11.51
N VAL A 377 1.52 -27.38 10.89
CA VAL A 377 0.94 -26.08 11.23
C VAL A 377 0.33 -25.40 10.01
N ILE A 378 -0.83 -24.76 10.20
CA ILE A 378 -1.43 -23.86 9.22
C ILE A 378 -1.54 -22.45 9.84
N ALA A 379 -0.98 -21.46 9.18
CA ALA A 379 -1.17 -20.06 9.52
C ALA A 379 -2.50 -19.56 8.95
N CYS A 380 -3.32 -18.94 9.80
CA CYS A 380 -4.61 -18.37 9.45
C CYS A 380 -4.67 -16.92 9.87
N THR A 381 -5.24 -16.05 9.06
CA THR A 381 -5.52 -14.68 9.48
C THR A 381 -6.75 -14.66 10.39
N VAL A 382 -6.66 -13.90 11.46
CA VAL A 382 -7.70 -13.77 12.49
C VAL A 382 -8.05 -12.31 12.68
N ALA A 383 -9.33 -12.01 12.77
CA ALA A 383 -9.85 -10.70 13.15
C ALA A 383 -10.68 -10.79 14.43
N GLY A 384 -10.67 -9.73 15.20
CA GLY A 384 -11.49 -9.60 16.40
C GLY A 384 -11.18 -8.33 17.18
N PRO A 385 -12.01 -8.00 18.17
CA PRO A 385 -11.80 -6.81 18.98
C PRO A 385 -10.51 -6.93 19.81
N ASP A 386 -9.71 -5.88 19.73
CA ASP A 386 -8.53 -5.66 20.52
C ASP A 386 -8.46 -4.15 20.84
N ASP A 387 -8.35 -3.78 22.10
CA ASP A 387 -8.36 -2.39 22.58
C ASP A 387 -9.50 -1.51 22.01
N GLY A 388 -10.71 -2.12 21.89
CA GLY A 388 -11.90 -1.42 21.39
C GLY A 388 -12.00 -1.26 19.87
N SER A 389 -11.05 -1.79 19.10
CA SER A 389 -11.08 -1.80 17.63
C SER A 389 -10.98 -3.21 17.05
N ASP A 390 -11.52 -3.44 15.86
CA ASP A 390 -11.33 -4.71 15.13
C ASP A 390 -9.90 -4.75 14.57
N ARG A 391 -9.10 -5.68 15.07
CA ARG A 391 -7.69 -5.83 14.70
C ARG A 391 -7.44 -7.21 14.11
N HIS A 392 -6.43 -7.29 13.27
CA HIS A 392 -6.02 -8.52 12.60
C HIS A 392 -4.65 -9.00 13.09
N THR A 393 -4.52 -10.31 13.20
CA THR A 393 -3.26 -11.00 13.48
C THR A 393 -3.16 -12.30 12.68
N VAL A 394 -2.04 -13.00 12.81
CA VAL A 394 -1.85 -14.34 12.26
C VAL A 394 -1.84 -15.34 13.40
N ALA A 395 -2.75 -16.32 13.37
CA ALA A 395 -2.78 -17.44 14.28
C ALA A 395 -2.20 -18.69 13.61
N LEU A 396 -1.51 -19.51 14.39
CA LEU A 396 -0.93 -20.79 14.01
C LEU A 396 -1.80 -21.91 14.56
N VAL A 397 -2.42 -22.69 13.69
CA VAL A 397 -3.25 -23.86 14.05
C VAL A 397 -2.38 -25.11 13.88
N ASN A 398 -2.11 -25.81 14.98
CA ASN A 398 -1.39 -27.08 14.94
C ASN A 398 -2.37 -28.23 14.67
N LEU A 399 -2.15 -28.98 13.59
CA LEU A 399 -3.03 -30.03 13.13
C LEU A 399 -3.02 -31.30 14.02
N ASN A 400 -1.91 -31.55 14.70
CA ASN A 400 -1.73 -32.74 15.55
C ASN A 400 -2.30 -32.51 16.95
N SER A 401 -1.92 -31.42 17.58
CA SER A 401 -2.38 -31.07 18.95
C SER A 401 -3.73 -30.35 18.99
N LYS A 402 -4.20 -29.83 17.85
CA LYS A 402 -5.40 -28.98 17.72
C LYS A 402 -5.34 -27.72 18.57
N THR A 403 -4.12 -27.25 18.86
CA THR A 403 -3.90 -26.02 19.61
C THR A 403 -3.71 -24.83 18.67
N GLU A 404 -4.09 -23.65 19.13
CA GLU A 404 -3.88 -22.40 18.42
C GLU A 404 -2.94 -21.49 19.23
N THR A 405 -2.01 -20.83 18.54
CA THR A 405 -1.11 -19.82 19.12
C THR A 405 -1.01 -18.62 18.18
N ASP A 406 -0.79 -17.42 18.71
CA ASP A 406 -0.51 -16.25 17.86
C ASP A 406 0.92 -16.35 17.30
N ALA A 407 1.09 -16.06 16.02
CA ALA A 407 2.40 -16.02 15.38
C ALA A 407 3.22 -14.79 15.83
N THR A 408 2.55 -13.73 16.21
CA THR A 408 3.13 -12.46 16.64
C THR A 408 2.18 -11.70 17.58
N ALA A 409 2.76 -10.89 18.46
CA ALA A 409 1.99 -9.93 19.27
C ALA A 409 1.54 -8.70 18.46
N HIS A 410 2.09 -8.50 17.27
CA HIS A 410 1.74 -7.36 16.42
C HIS A 410 0.28 -7.44 15.92
N ARG A 411 -0.38 -6.29 15.84
CA ARG A 411 -1.78 -6.16 15.44
C ARG A 411 -1.89 -5.14 14.31
N TRP A 412 -2.31 -5.63 13.14
CA TRP A 412 -2.59 -4.78 11.98
C TRP A 412 -4.05 -4.32 11.97
N SER A 413 -4.33 -3.26 11.23
CA SER A 413 -5.72 -2.89 10.95
C SER A 413 -6.40 -3.87 9.98
N PHE A 414 -5.62 -4.49 9.09
CA PHE A 414 -6.10 -5.50 8.16
C PHE A 414 -4.96 -6.41 7.71
N VAL A 415 -5.18 -7.72 7.69
CA VAL A 415 -4.27 -8.71 7.10
C VAL A 415 -4.97 -9.34 5.91
N GLN A 416 -4.35 -9.19 4.73
CA GLN A 416 -4.90 -9.68 3.48
C GLN A 416 -4.47 -11.11 3.18
N GLN A 417 -3.18 -11.42 3.26
CA GLN A 417 -2.66 -12.75 2.95
C GLN A 417 -1.38 -13.03 3.72
N VAL A 418 -1.15 -14.31 4.00
CA VAL A 418 0.08 -14.83 4.61
C VAL A 418 0.64 -15.96 3.76
N VAL A 419 1.97 -16.05 3.66
CA VAL A 419 2.70 -17.20 3.08
C VAL A 419 3.90 -17.52 3.94
N TRP A 420 4.25 -18.79 4.05
CA TRP A 420 5.46 -19.22 4.73
C TRP A 420 6.68 -19.05 3.84
N THR A 421 7.78 -18.60 4.43
CA THR A 421 9.09 -18.72 3.79
C THR A 421 9.58 -20.18 3.82
N PRO A 422 10.48 -20.60 2.91
CA PRO A 422 11.08 -21.92 2.97
C PRO A 422 11.71 -22.20 4.33
N HIS A 423 11.66 -23.48 4.75
CA HIS A 423 12.21 -23.95 6.03
C HIS A 423 11.54 -23.34 7.28
N SER A 424 10.31 -22.85 7.18
CA SER A 424 9.50 -22.32 8.31
C SER A 424 10.22 -21.26 9.18
N LYS A 425 11.20 -20.53 8.63
CA LYS A 425 11.94 -19.49 9.36
C LYS A 425 11.13 -18.23 9.62
N GLY A 426 10.01 -18.08 8.95
CA GLY A 426 9.10 -16.94 9.08
C GLY A 426 8.00 -16.95 8.03
N MET A 427 7.26 -15.87 8.01
CA MET A 427 6.13 -15.67 7.10
C MET A 427 6.24 -14.30 6.45
N ILE A 428 5.73 -14.18 5.22
CA ILE A 428 5.49 -12.90 4.57
C ILE A 428 4.00 -12.64 4.64
N VAL A 429 3.66 -11.43 5.09
CA VAL A 429 2.28 -11.00 5.34
C VAL A 429 2.01 -9.75 4.51
N ALA A 430 0.95 -9.77 3.71
CA ALA A 430 0.41 -8.58 3.07
C ALA A 430 -0.61 -7.93 4.01
N ALA A 431 -0.32 -6.75 4.54
CA ALA A 431 -1.13 -6.14 5.59
C ALA A 431 -1.09 -4.61 5.61
N GLN A 432 -2.16 -4.02 6.15
CA GLN A 432 -2.28 -2.59 6.46
C GLN A 432 -1.95 -2.34 7.93
N GLU A 433 -1.00 -1.46 8.19
CA GLU A 433 -0.67 -1.01 9.56
C GLU A 433 -1.80 -0.20 10.18
N GLN A 434 -2.34 0.73 9.41
CA GLN A 434 -3.41 1.63 9.82
C GLN A 434 -4.59 1.49 8.87
N GLN A 435 -5.78 1.67 9.38
CA GLN A 435 -7.00 1.62 8.57
C GLN A 435 -6.95 2.66 7.44
N GLY A 436 -7.23 2.20 6.21
CA GLY A 436 -7.14 3.03 5.00
C GLY A 436 -5.73 3.32 4.50
N GLY A 437 -4.69 2.83 5.19
CA GLY A 437 -3.31 2.89 4.71
C GLY A 437 -3.05 1.90 3.56
N PRO A 438 -1.89 1.98 2.88
CA PRO A 438 -1.54 1.02 1.84
C PRO A 438 -1.26 -0.36 2.45
N ASN A 439 -1.64 -1.40 1.72
CA ASN A 439 -1.15 -2.75 1.98
C ASN A 439 0.35 -2.80 1.72
N GLN A 440 1.12 -3.16 2.72
CA GLN A 440 2.56 -3.37 2.61
C GLN A 440 2.90 -4.82 2.87
N LEU A 441 4.07 -5.27 2.41
CA LEU A 441 4.60 -6.58 2.72
C LEU A 441 5.44 -6.52 3.98
N TRP A 442 5.21 -7.47 4.88
CA TRP A 442 5.86 -7.60 6.17
C TRP A 442 6.48 -8.98 6.32
N TYR A 443 7.62 -9.06 6.96
CA TYR A 443 8.22 -10.31 7.41
C TYR A 443 7.90 -10.52 8.89
N VAL A 444 7.42 -11.71 9.23
CA VAL A 444 7.20 -12.16 10.62
C VAL A 444 8.13 -13.30 10.90
N ASN A 445 9.08 -13.10 11.79
CA ASN A 445 10.04 -14.13 12.19
C ASN A 445 9.34 -15.26 12.96
N HIS A 446 9.69 -16.51 12.67
CA HIS A 446 9.19 -17.67 13.40
C HIS A 446 10.36 -18.49 13.97
N PRO A 447 10.33 -18.89 15.28
CA PRO A 447 9.25 -18.72 16.26
C PRO A 447 9.23 -17.37 17.00
N GLY A 448 10.12 -16.42 16.71
CA GLY A 448 10.29 -15.19 17.52
C GLY A 448 9.14 -14.18 17.47
N GLY A 449 8.29 -14.20 16.43
CA GLY A 449 7.15 -13.29 16.26
C GLY A 449 7.51 -11.83 16.01
N GLN A 450 8.78 -11.50 15.78
CA GLN A 450 9.24 -10.15 15.44
C GLN A 450 8.79 -9.79 14.01
N VAL A 451 8.42 -8.52 13.82
CA VAL A 451 7.85 -8.02 12.58
C VAL A 451 8.76 -6.98 11.96
N GLU A 452 9.07 -7.13 10.69
CA GLU A 452 9.87 -6.21 9.89
C GLU A 452 9.17 -5.87 8.58
N ARG A 453 9.26 -4.62 8.14
CA ARG A 453 8.62 -4.16 6.90
C ARG A 453 9.53 -4.46 5.70
N ILE A 454 9.00 -5.14 4.67
CA ILE A 454 9.70 -5.43 3.41
C ILE A 454 9.53 -4.27 2.43
N THR A 455 8.29 -3.79 2.23
CA THR A 455 7.98 -2.65 1.35
C THR A 455 7.60 -1.43 2.17
N ASN A 456 7.96 -0.24 1.72
CA ASN A 456 7.67 1.01 2.43
C ASN A 456 7.50 2.17 1.43
N ASP A 457 6.53 2.04 0.55
CA ASP A 457 6.16 3.03 -0.45
C ASP A 457 4.66 3.36 -0.40
N LEU A 458 4.16 4.11 -1.36
CA LEU A 458 2.76 4.54 -1.41
C LEU A 458 1.85 3.58 -2.19
N ASN A 459 2.42 2.52 -2.79
CA ASN A 459 1.65 1.54 -3.54
C ASN A 459 0.99 0.53 -2.60
N ASN A 460 -0.10 -0.08 -3.08
CA ASN A 460 -0.70 -1.24 -2.43
C ASN A 460 -0.11 -2.52 -3.01
N TYR A 461 0.20 -3.48 -2.16
CA TYR A 461 0.62 -4.82 -2.53
C TYR A 461 -0.47 -5.80 -2.16
N ASN A 462 -1.16 -6.33 -3.19
CA ASN A 462 -2.33 -7.18 -3.03
C ASN A 462 -1.99 -8.64 -3.29
N GLY A 463 -2.17 -9.45 -2.26
CA GLY A 463 -1.76 -10.85 -2.32
C GLY A 463 -0.24 -11.02 -2.24
N VAL A 464 0.19 -12.23 -1.92
CA VAL A 464 1.60 -12.61 -1.86
C VAL A 464 1.76 -14.09 -2.18
N SER A 465 2.73 -14.41 -3.01
CA SER A 465 3.15 -15.77 -3.34
C SER A 465 4.66 -15.82 -3.41
N ILE A 466 5.27 -16.94 -3.03
CA ILE A 466 6.74 -17.09 -2.97
C ILE A 466 7.16 -18.38 -3.68
N SER A 467 8.28 -18.33 -4.39
CA SER A 467 8.92 -19.51 -4.99
C SER A 467 9.42 -20.49 -3.92
N ALA A 468 9.54 -21.79 -4.24
CA ALA A 468 9.93 -22.81 -3.28
C ALA A 468 11.35 -22.63 -2.70
N ASN A 469 12.24 -21.98 -3.44
CA ASN A 469 13.58 -21.61 -2.96
C ASN A 469 13.61 -20.32 -2.11
N GLY A 470 12.51 -19.55 -2.09
CA GLY A 470 12.40 -18.31 -1.33
C GLY A 470 12.99 -17.07 -1.98
N ASP A 471 13.55 -17.19 -3.19
CA ASP A 471 14.29 -16.09 -3.84
C ASP A 471 13.40 -15.03 -4.45
N THR A 472 12.16 -15.39 -4.79
CA THR A 472 11.25 -14.50 -5.53
C THR A 472 9.85 -14.49 -4.93
N ILE A 473 9.36 -13.32 -4.64
CA ILE A 473 7.96 -13.06 -4.27
C ILE A 473 7.24 -12.51 -5.49
N ALA A 474 6.02 -13.00 -5.76
CA ALA A 474 5.08 -12.39 -6.69
C ALA A 474 3.92 -11.76 -5.91
N THR A 475 3.56 -10.55 -6.29
CA THR A 475 2.43 -9.80 -5.74
C THR A 475 1.81 -8.91 -6.81
N VAL A 476 0.61 -8.41 -6.59
CA VAL A 476 -0.02 -7.40 -7.45
C VAL A 476 0.19 -6.03 -6.82
N GLN A 477 0.96 -5.18 -7.49
CA GLN A 477 1.12 -3.78 -7.11
C GLN A 477 -0.04 -2.98 -7.69
N SER A 478 -0.74 -2.25 -6.84
CA SER A 478 -1.86 -1.39 -7.22
C SER A 478 -1.50 0.07 -6.98
N GLN A 479 -1.63 0.86 -8.03
CA GLN A 479 -1.41 2.30 -8.01
C GLN A 479 -2.71 3.01 -8.40
N THR A 480 -3.18 3.89 -7.54
CA THR A 480 -4.34 4.74 -7.80
C THR A 480 -3.86 6.13 -8.19
N SER A 481 -4.45 6.68 -9.22
CA SER A 481 -4.28 8.08 -9.59
C SER A 481 -5.64 8.73 -9.74
N SER A 482 -5.92 9.79 -9.00
CA SER A 482 -7.17 10.53 -9.07
C SER A 482 -6.95 12.03 -8.92
N SER A 483 -7.82 12.82 -9.53
CA SER A 483 -7.81 14.27 -9.47
C SER A 483 -9.25 14.79 -9.38
N VAL A 484 -9.42 16.00 -8.87
CA VAL A 484 -10.72 16.66 -8.74
C VAL A 484 -11.05 17.43 -10.02
N TRP A 485 -12.26 17.25 -10.52
CA TRP A 485 -12.80 17.86 -11.73
C TRP A 485 -14.13 18.54 -11.41
N LEU A 486 -14.38 19.69 -12.03
CA LEU A 486 -15.65 20.41 -11.93
C LEU A 486 -16.25 20.59 -13.32
N ALA A 487 -17.48 20.12 -13.50
CA ALA A 487 -18.23 20.24 -14.74
C ALA A 487 -19.31 21.31 -14.59
N PRO A 488 -19.17 22.46 -15.27
CA PRO A 488 -20.19 23.51 -15.28
C PRO A 488 -21.44 23.03 -16.05
N ASN A 489 -22.61 23.48 -15.61
CA ASN A 489 -23.92 23.09 -16.15
C ASN A 489 -24.16 21.56 -16.16
N SER A 490 -23.51 20.86 -15.24
CA SER A 490 -23.48 19.39 -15.16
C SER A 490 -23.09 18.69 -16.47
N SER A 491 -22.41 19.40 -17.38
CA SER A 491 -21.91 18.85 -18.64
C SER A 491 -20.58 18.17 -18.40
N ALA A 492 -20.59 16.86 -18.34
CA ALA A 492 -19.39 16.04 -18.12
C ALA A 492 -18.28 16.28 -19.14
N GLU A 493 -18.66 16.66 -20.38
CA GLU A 493 -17.74 16.94 -21.48
C GLU A 493 -17.00 18.29 -21.30
N ALA A 494 -17.60 19.20 -20.54
CA ALA A 494 -17.02 20.50 -20.20
C ALA A 494 -16.26 20.49 -18.87
N ALA A 495 -16.04 19.31 -18.27
CA ALA A 495 -15.34 19.19 -16.98
C ALA A 495 -13.92 19.73 -17.08
N ILE A 496 -13.58 20.65 -16.18
CA ILE A 496 -12.23 21.21 -16.03
C ILE A 496 -11.53 20.56 -14.81
N LYS A 497 -10.25 20.32 -14.93
CA LYS A 497 -9.45 19.80 -13.83
C LYS A 497 -9.18 20.94 -12.84
N VAL A 498 -9.61 20.76 -11.59
CA VAL A 498 -9.46 21.76 -10.51
C VAL A 498 -8.12 21.58 -9.78
N THR A 499 -7.68 20.33 -9.62
CA THR A 499 -6.44 20.01 -8.89
C THR A 499 -5.44 19.30 -9.77
N SER A 500 -4.14 19.43 -9.48
CA SER A 500 -3.06 18.89 -10.32
C SER A 500 -2.31 17.72 -9.67
N GLY A 501 -2.61 17.37 -8.42
CA GLY A 501 -1.96 16.28 -7.70
C GLY A 501 -2.48 14.90 -8.10
N ASN A 502 -1.92 13.88 -7.45
CA ASN A 502 -2.35 12.49 -7.54
C ASN A 502 -3.04 12.07 -6.24
N ASN A 503 -3.95 11.08 -6.32
CA ASN A 503 -4.70 10.56 -5.17
C ASN A 503 -5.57 11.62 -4.46
N GLU A 504 -6.22 12.48 -5.24
CA GLU A 504 -7.07 13.57 -4.77
C GLU A 504 -8.56 13.23 -4.95
N GLY A 505 -9.35 13.46 -3.90
CA GLY A 505 -10.79 13.20 -3.88
C GLY A 505 -11.19 11.72 -3.86
N GLY A 506 -10.26 10.78 -3.93
CA GLY A 506 -10.55 9.35 -4.01
C GLY A 506 -11.29 8.79 -2.79
N ASN A 507 -11.03 9.35 -1.61
CA ASN A 507 -11.71 9.00 -0.35
C ASN A 507 -12.82 9.99 0.03
N GLY A 508 -13.33 10.73 -0.93
CA GLY A 508 -14.45 11.67 -0.76
C GLY A 508 -14.12 13.10 -1.15
N LEU A 509 -15.13 13.77 -1.65
CA LEU A 509 -15.16 15.19 -1.97
C LEU A 509 -16.57 15.73 -1.80
N ALA A 510 -16.71 17.05 -1.63
CA ALA A 510 -18.01 17.71 -1.59
C ALA A 510 -17.93 19.17 -2.01
N LEU A 511 -19.03 19.70 -2.55
CA LEU A 511 -19.24 21.12 -2.81
C LEU A 511 -19.74 21.81 -1.54
N MET A 512 -19.08 22.88 -1.16
CA MET A 512 -19.55 23.77 -0.10
C MET A 512 -20.69 24.64 -0.62
N PRO A 513 -21.63 25.09 0.24
CA PRO A 513 -22.71 26.01 -0.16
C PRO A 513 -22.21 27.32 -0.77
N ASP A 514 -21.00 27.76 -0.45
CA ASP A 514 -20.35 28.95 -0.99
C ASP A 514 -19.58 28.73 -2.30
N GLY A 515 -19.64 27.50 -2.85
CA GLY A 515 -18.97 27.09 -4.10
C GLY A 515 -17.53 26.66 -3.98
N ARG A 516 -16.94 26.67 -2.77
CA ARG A 516 -15.63 26.05 -2.54
C ARG A 516 -15.77 24.52 -2.57
N ILE A 517 -14.65 23.83 -2.71
CA ILE A 517 -14.55 22.37 -2.79
C ILE A 517 -13.75 21.87 -1.60
N VAL A 518 -14.30 20.93 -0.83
CA VAL A 518 -13.56 20.14 0.16
C VAL A 518 -13.30 18.77 -0.40
N TYR A 519 -12.07 18.27 -0.27
CA TYR A 519 -11.67 16.98 -0.82
C TYR A 519 -10.55 16.33 -0.03
N THR A 520 -10.38 15.04 -0.21
CA THR A 520 -9.33 14.26 0.42
C THR A 520 -8.06 14.24 -0.42
N VAL A 521 -6.91 14.24 0.23
CA VAL A 521 -5.59 13.95 -0.38
C VAL A 521 -4.98 12.77 0.36
N PHE A 522 -4.71 11.70 -0.37
CA PHE A 522 -4.10 10.49 0.20
C PHE A 522 -2.60 10.46 -0.10
N GLY A 523 -1.79 10.29 0.95
CA GLY A 523 -0.34 10.20 0.82
C GLY A 523 0.32 9.63 2.09
N ALA A 524 1.40 8.88 1.93
CA ALA A 524 2.16 8.27 3.02
C ALA A 524 1.31 7.47 4.03
N GLY A 525 0.25 6.78 3.54
CA GLY A 525 -0.64 5.99 4.39
C GLY A 525 -1.61 6.81 5.23
N LYS A 526 -1.75 8.09 4.97
CA LYS A 526 -2.67 9.02 5.63
C LYS A 526 -3.56 9.69 4.60
N SER A 527 -4.71 10.14 5.05
CA SER A 527 -5.62 10.95 4.24
C SER A 527 -5.97 12.19 5.01
N ASP A 528 -5.77 13.35 4.40
CA ASP A 528 -6.11 14.63 4.97
C ASP A 528 -7.15 15.37 4.11
N LEU A 529 -7.92 16.24 4.75
CA LEU A 529 -8.90 17.11 4.10
C LEU A 529 -8.23 18.40 3.65
N PHE A 530 -8.52 18.79 2.42
CA PHE A 530 -8.11 20.03 1.80
C PHE A 530 -9.33 20.80 1.31
N MET A 531 -9.20 22.10 1.21
CA MET A 531 -10.18 22.99 0.60
C MET A 531 -9.53 23.79 -0.52
N VAL A 532 -10.29 24.04 -1.60
CA VAL A 532 -9.84 24.80 -2.76
C VAL A 532 -11.01 25.57 -3.36
N ASN A 533 -10.75 26.68 -4.02
CA ASN A 533 -11.76 27.38 -4.81
C ASN A 533 -12.11 26.58 -6.08
N ALA A 534 -13.26 26.83 -6.66
CA ALA A 534 -13.72 26.19 -7.91
C ALA A 534 -12.76 26.38 -9.10
N ASP A 535 -11.97 27.44 -9.09
CA ASP A 535 -10.95 27.77 -10.10
C ASP A 535 -9.57 27.14 -9.82
N GLY A 536 -9.44 26.34 -8.75
CA GLY A 536 -8.19 25.71 -8.33
C GLY A 536 -7.29 26.60 -7.46
N SER A 537 -7.68 27.85 -7.19
CA SER A 537 -6.91 28.77 -6.35
C SER A 537 -7.16 28.54 -4.85
N ASN A 538 -6.33 29.15 -4.00
CA ASN A 538 -6.46 29.14 -2.53
C ASN A 538 -6.57 27.74 -1.91
N GLN A 539 -5.81 26.79 -2.44
CA GLN A 539 -5.71 25.45 -1.84
C GLN A 539 -5.13 25.54 -0.43
N ARG A 540 -5.83 24.95 0.55
CA ARG A 540 -5.36 24.87 1.93
C ARG A 540 -5.70 23.55 2.58
N GLN A 541 -4.84 23.08 3.45
CA GLN A 541 -5.04 21.89 4.26
C GLN A 541 -5.92 22.24 5.48
N LEU A 542 -6.95 21.41 5.74
CA LEU A 542 -7.85 21.56 6.88
C LEU A 542 -7.49 20.62 8.03
N THR A 543 -6.96 19.42 7.73
CA THR A 543 -6.51 18.44 8.74
C THR A 543 -5.09 18.05 8.50
N ALA A 544 -4.32 17.73 9.56
CA ALA A 544 -2.94 17.30 9.46
C ALA A 544 -2.62 16.20 10.48
N ASN A 545 -1.86 15.18 10.05
CA ASN A 545 -1.25 14.16 10.91
C ASN A 545 -2.19 13.38 11.85
N ALA A 546 -3.47 13.28 11.54
CA ALA A 546 -4.50 12.72 12.40
C ALA A 546 -5.11 11.40 11.88
N GLY A 547 -4.29 10.50 11.30
CA GLY A 547 -4.73 9.23 10.75
C GLY A 547 -5.44 9.40 9.39
N LEU A 548 -6.50 8.63 9.16
CA LEU A 548 -7.36 8.74 7.98
C LEU A 548 -8.45 9.80 8.25
N ASN A 549 -8.57 10.80 7.40
CA ASN A 549 -9.68 11.73 7.33
C ASN A 549 -10.35 11.58 5.95
N ALA A 550 -11.63 11.26 5.90
CA ALA A 550 -12.31 10.86 4.67
C ALA A 550 -13.78 11.30 4.67
N LEU A 551 -14.41 11.21 3.49
CA LEU A 551 -15.84 11.38 3.31
C LEU A 551 -16.36 12.71 3.89
N PRO A 552 -15.78 13.85 3.50
CA PRO A 552 -16.26 15.15 3.98
C PRO A 552 -17.68 15.41 3.49
N TYR A 553 -18.51 15.94 4.38
CA TYR A 553 -19.87 16.35 4.09
C TYR A 553 -20.16 17.71 4.73
N PRO A 554 -20.30 18.79 3.95
CA PRO A 554 -20.64 20.10 4.47
C PRO A 554 -22.06 20.13 5.03
N SER A 555 -22.30 20.91 6.10
CA SER A 555 -23.67 21.23 6.51
C SER A 555 -24.33 22.14 5.48
N PRO A 556 -25.63 21.94 5.17
CA PRO A 556 -26.37 22.80 4.22
C PRO A 556 -26.38 24.29 4.58
N ASP A 557 -26.24 24.62 5.87
CA ASP A 557 -26.14 26.00 6.36
C ASP A 557 -24.75 26.62 6.23
N GLY A 558 -23.76 25.83 5.73
CA GLY A 558 -22.38 26.26 5.46
C GLY A 558 -21.52 26.52 6.69
N ARG A 559 -21.94 26.11 7.91
CA ARG A 559 -21.19 26.38 9.14
C ARG A 559 -20.12 25.32 9.42
N TYR A 560 -20.42 24.07 9.10
CA TYR A 560 -19.61 22.93 9.52
C TYR A 560 -19.23 22.01 8.35
N ILE A 561 -18.14 21.26 8.54
CA ILE A 561 -17.77 20.09 7.73
C ILE A 561 -17.78 18.88 8.66
N PHE A 562 -18.60 17.90 8.33
CA PHE A 562 -18.60 16.59 8.98
C PHE A 562 -17.74 15.63 8.17
N PHE A 563 -17.05 14.73 8.83
CA PHE A 563 -16.17 13.79 8.16
C PHE A 563 -15.89 12.55 9.02
N THR A 564 -15.44 11.48 8.40
CA THR A 564 -14.93 10.29 9.09
C THR A 564 -13.47 10.50 9.44
N SER A 565 -13.06 10.19 10.70
CA SER A 565 -11.65 10.26 11.10
C SER A 565 -11.27 9.12 12.04
N THR A 566 -10.06 8.58 11.83
CA THR A 566 -9.47 7.53 12.68
C THR A 566 -8.49 8.08 13.72
N ARG A 567 -8.54 9.36 14.05
CA ARG A 567 -7.60 10.04 14.97
C ARG A 567 -7.59 9.49 16.39
N THR A 568 -8.66 8.81 16.80
CA THR A 568 -8.78 8.13 18.09
C THR A 568 -8.61 6.62 18.01
N GLY A 569 -8.11 6.09 16.88
CA GLY A 569 -7.84 4.67 16.64
C GLY A 569 -8.87 4.00 15.75
N SER A 570 -10.18 4.13 16.05
CA SER A 570 -11.29 3.68 15.20
C SER A 570 -11.89 4.82 14.39
N PRO A 571 -12.57 4.55 13.27
CA PRO A 571 -13.27 5.58 12.51
C PRO A 571 -14.51 6.05 13.28
N HIS A 572 -14.59 7.36 13.48
CA HIS A 572 -15.74 8.04 14.08
C HIS A 572 -16.13 9.25 13.24
N ILE A 573 -17.36 9.73 13.44
CA ILE A 573 -17.80 10.97 12.83
C ILE A 573 -17.29 12.15 13.65
N TRP A 574 -16.67 13.10 12.95
CA TRP A 574 -16.14 14.33 13.49
C TRP A 574 -16.76 15.54 12.81
N ARG A 575 -16.78 16.66 13.50
CA ARG A 575 -17.20 17.97 13.01
C ARG A 575 -16.05 18.96 13.17
N MET A 576 -15.91 19.88 12.22
CA MET A 576 -15.05 21.07 12.31
C MET A 576 -15.75 22.27 11.69
N ASP A 577 -15.31 23.47 12.03
CA ASP A 577 -15.69 24.68 11.32
C ASP A 577 -15.08 24.69 9.92
N THR A 578 -15.61 25.48 9.00
CA THR A 578 -15.16 25.50 7.59
C THR A 578 -13.73 25.99 7.39
N ASP A 579 -13.12 26.59 8.43
CA ASP A 579 -11.72 26.98 8.45
C ASP A 579 -10.77 25.89 9.00
N GLY A 580 -11.31 24.71 9.39
CA GLY A 580 -10.53 23.60 9.97
C GLY A 580 -10.39 23.64 11.49
N THR A 581 -10.97 24.66 12.16
CA THR A 581 -10.89 24.81 13.62
C THR A 581 -12.06 24.12 14.35
N ASN A 582 -12.08 24.15 15.68
CA ASN A 582 -13.14 23.66 16.55
C ASN A 582 -13.55 22.20 16.30
N LEU A 583 -12.53 21.33 16.19
CA LEU A 583 -12.73 19.90 16.01
C LEU A 583 -13.51 19.29 17.17
N LYS A 584 -14.60 18.59 16.86
CA LYS A 584 -15.45 17.87 17.83
C LYS A 584 -15.78 16.48 17.35
N GLN A 585 -15.60 15.49 18.22
CA GLN A 585 -16.08 14.13 17.98
C GLN A 585 -17.60 14.07 18.18
N MET A 586 -18.31 13.47 17.23
CA MET A 586 -19.77 13.40 17.23
C MET A 586 -20.31 12.03 17.61
N THR A 587 -19.52 10.96 17.40
CA THR A 587 -19.87 9.58 17.72
C THR A 587 -18.71 8.89 18.44
N ASP A 588 -19.02 7.93 19.33
CA ASP A 588 -18.07 7.23 20.19
C ASP A 588 -18.33 5.72 20.29
N GLY A 589 -19.04 5.15 19.31
CA GLY A 589 -19.27 3.71 19.22
C GLY A 589 -18.01 2.93 18.80
N ILE A 590 -18.19 1.73 18.22
CA ILE A 590 -17.05 0.88 17.82
C ILE A 590 -16.39 1.40 16.54
N ALA A 591 -17.20 1.73 15.51
CA ALA A 591 -16.71 2.26 14.24
C ALA A 591 -17.87 2.85 13.41
N GLU A 592 -17.79 4.12 13.04
CA GLU A 592 -18.80 4.85 12.30
C GLU A 592 -18.21 5.58 11.09
N ILE A 593 -18.92 5.50 9.95
CA ILE A 593 -18.48 6.07 8.67
C ILE A 593 -19.67 6.66 7.87
N PHE A 594 -19.37 7.32 6.77
CA PHE A 594 -20.32 7.89 5.79
C PHE A 594 -21.30 8.90 6.40
N PRO A 595 -20.80 10.02 6.95
CA PRO A 595 -21.70 11.07 7.46
C PRO A 595 -22.47 11.73 6.31
N VAL A 596 -23.78 11.92 6.52
CA VAL A 596 -24.67 12.68 5.63
C VAL A 596 -25.52 13.59 6.50
N VAL A 597 -25.63 14.87 6.17
CA VAL A 597 -26.36 15.87 6.97
C VAL A 597 -27.75 16.10 6.37
N SER A 598 -28.75 16.17 7.23
CA SER A 598 -30.13 16.50 6.80
C SER A 598 -30.23 17.92 6.22
N PRO A 599 -31.13 18.18 5.24
CA PRO A 599 -31.27 19.48 4.62
C PRO A 599 -31.55 20.62 5.60
N ASP A 600 -32.19 20.34 6.74
CA ASP A 600 -32.46 21.32 7.83
C ASP A 600 -31.26 21.49 8.78
N SER A 601 -30.12 20.85 8.49
CA SER A 601 -28.88 20.88 9.28
C SER A 601 -29.03 20.38 10.72
N LYS A 602 -30.06 19.57 11.05
CA LYS A 602 -30.28 19.10 12.43
C LYS A 602 -29.73 17.72 12.72
N TRP A 603 -29.62 16.86 11.73
CA TRP A 603 -29.26 15.46 11.90
C TRP A 603 -28.05 15.05 11.04
N ILE A 604 -27.21 14.21 11.60
CA ILE A 604 -26.16 13.48 10.88
C ILE A 604 -26.62 12.02 10.80
N VAL A 605 -26.77 11.49 9.61
CA VAL A 605 -26.95 10.06 9.36
C VAL A 605 -25.58 9.44 9.10
N PHE A 606 -25.32 8.29 9.66
CA PHE A 606 -24.06 7.57 9.49
C PHE A 606 -24.28 6.05 9.49
N GLN A 607 -23.32 5.31 8.98
CA GLN A 607 -23.28 3.84 9.06
C GLN A 607 -22.41 3.41 10.24
N ASN A 608 -22.93 2.53 11.09
CA ASN A 608 -22.14 1.79 12.05
C ASN A 608 -21.63 0.50 11.38
N ILE A 609 -20.30 0.34 11.33
CA ILE A 609 -19.66 -0.82 10.65
C ILE A 609 -19.85 -2.11 11.45
N SER A 610 -19.97 -2.03 12.78
CA SER A 610 -20.02 -3.22 13.63
C SER A 610 -21.33 -3.99 13.49
N ASP A 611 -22.45 -3.30 13.22
CA ASP A 611 -23.77 -3.90 13.02
C ASP A 611 -24.29 -3.74 11.59
N LEU A 612 -23.56 -3.00 10.72
CA LEU A 612 -23.91 -2.68 9.34
C LEU A 612 -25.29 -2.00 9.20
N ARG A 613 -25.65 -1.11 10.14
CA ARG A 613 -26.93 -0.41 10.17
C ARG A 613 -26.73 1.11 10.07
N LEU A 614 -27.82 1.80 9.76
CA LEU A 614 -27.86 3.26 9.71
C LEU A 614 -28.38 3.82 11.02
N TRP A 615 -27.68 4.82 11.51
CA TRP A 615 -27.95 5.55 12.73
C TRP A 615 -28.00 7.04 12.44
N LYS A 616 -28.62 7.81 13.31
CA LYS A 616 -28.63 9.30 13.26
C LYS A 616 -28.30 9.90 14.62
N VAL A 617 -27.61 11.05 14.62
CA VAL A 617 -27.25 11.82 15.81
C VAL A 617 -27.48 13.31 15.52
N PRO A 618 -27.90 14.15 16.50
CA PRO A 618 -28.03 15.58 16.30
C PRO A 618 -26.68 16.23 15.89
N THR A 619 -26.71 17.25 15.03
CA THR A 619 -25.50 17.98 14.58
C THR A 619 -24.77 18.71 15.71
N GLU A 620 -25.47 19.02 16.80
CA GLU A 620 -24.87 19.60 18.02
C GLU A 620 -24.33 18.55 18.99
N GLY A 621 -24.56 17.26 18.73
CA GLY A 621 -24.23 16.13 19.58
C GLY A 621 -25.40 15.62 20.41
N GLY A 622 -25.28 14.40 20.91
CA GLY A 622 -26.32 13.73 21.67
C GLY A 622 -26.20 12.21 21.53
N GLN A 623 -27.23 11.49 21.98
CA GLN A 623 -27.23 10.03 21.86
C GLN A 623 -27.65 9.62 20.45
N PRO A 624 -26.90 8.70 19.79
CA PRO A 624 -27.28 8.16 18.50
C PRO A 624 -28.58 7.33 18.58
N VAL A 625 -29.40 7.44 17.55
CA VAL A 625 -30.67 6.70 17.41
C VAL A 625 -30.57 5.86 16.14
N GLN A 626 -30.86 4.56 16.25
CA GLN A 626 -30.94 3.65 15.10
C GLN A 626 -32.15 4.03 14.22
N ILE A 627 -31.91 4.12 12.89
CA ILE A 627 -32.97 4.48 11.93
C ILE A 627 -33.78 3.24 11.56
N MET A 628 -33.14 2.11 11.34
CA MET A 628 -33.78 0.88 10.89
C MET A 628 -32.99 -0.36 11.41
N ASP A 629 -33.68 -1.50 11.46
CA ASP A 629 -33.12 -2.79 11.93
C ASP A 629 -32.47 -3.65 10.82
N LYS A 630 -32.61 -3.26 9.56
CA LYS A 630 -32.05 -3.98 8.40
C LYS A 630 -30.61 -3.54 8.10
N LEU A 631 -29.89 -4.42 7.42
CA LEU A 631 -28.54 -4.12 6.94
C LEU A 631 -28.58 -3.05 5.86
N ALA A 632 -27.92 -1.93 6.10
CA ALA A 632 -27.94 -0.81 5.18
C ALA A 632 -26.63 -0.02 5.20
N SER A 633 -26.31 0.60 4.07
CA SER A 633 -25.09 1.39 3.89
C SER A 633 -25.31 2.54 2.90
N GLN A 634 -24.39 3.48 2.86
CA GLN A 634 -24.33 4.56 1.85
C GLN A 634 -25.64 5.34 1.74
N ALA A 635 -26.00 6.01 2.81
CA ALA A 635 -27.22 6.81 2.88
C ALA A 635 -27.11 8.11 2.09
N ALA A 636 -28.26 8.58 1.55
CA ALA A 636 -28.45 9.93 1.02
C ALA A 636 -29.84 10.42 1.41
N ILE A 637 -29.96 11.64 1.93
CA ILE A 637 -31.25 12.22 2.36
C ILE A 637 -31.83 13.02 1.20
N SER A 638 -33.14 12.88 0.94
CA SER A 638 -33.83 13.62 -0.12
C SER A 638 -33.79 15.13 0.14
N PRO A 639 -33.84 15.99 -0.90
CA PRO A 639 -33.79 17.43 -0.74
C PRO A 639 -34.90 18.02 0.15
N ASP A 640 -36.07 17.35 0.23
CA ASP A 640 -37.16 17.72 1.10
C ASP A 640 -37.05 17.14 2.52
N GLY A 641 -36.01 16.38 2.81
CA GLY A 641 -35.73 15.78 4.11
C GLY A 641 -36.65 14.62 4.53
N LYS A 642 -37.53 14.12 3.64
CA LYS A 642 -38.52 13.11 4.01
C LYS A 642 -38.09 11.69 3.77
N LEU A 643 -37.24 11.47 2.78
CA LEU A 643 -36.79 10.15 2.40
C LEU A 643 -35.28 9.97 2.57
N LEU A 644 -34.88 8.76 2.91
CA LEU A 644 -33.52 8.31 2.92
C LEU A 644 -33.36 7.26 1.82
N ALA A 645 -32.47 7.47 0.86
CA ALA A 645 -32.04 6.47 -0.08
C ALA A 645 -30.82 5.74 0.49
N CYS A 646 -30.79 4.42 0.45
CA CYS A 646 -29.67 3.65 0.92
C CYS A 646 -29.50 2.32 0.16
N ARG A 647 -28.29 1.75 0.20
CA ARG A 647 -28.10 0.33 -0.16
C ARG A 647 -28.58 -0.52 1.00
N TYR A 648 -29.45 -1.46 0.72
CA TYR A 648 -30.18 -2.23 1.70
C TYR A 648 -30.21 -3.72 1.33
N ARG A 649 -30.17 -4.57 2.35
CA ARG A 649 -30.43 -6.01 2.23
C ARG A 649 -31.57 -6.43 3.13
N GLU A 650 -32.46 -7.26 2.59
CA GLU A 650 -33.55 -7.85 3.35
C GLU A 650 -33.04 -8.90 4.35
N GLU A 651 -32.09 -9.71 3.89
CA GLU A 651 -31.39 -10.73 4.65
C GLU A 651 -29.90 -10.66 4.36
N GLU A 652 -29.06 -11.23 5.24
CA GLU A 652 -27.60 -11.12 5.17
C GLU A 652 -26.99 -11.61 3.85
N LEU A 653 -27.59 -12.60 3.21
CA LEU A 653 -27.14 -13.17 1.93
C LEU A 653 -27.91 -12.66 0.70
N SER A 654 -28.94 -11.83 0.89
CA SER A 654 -29.70 -11.26 -0.23
C SER A 654 -28.84 -10.25 -1.01
N PRO A 655 -29.09 -10.08 -2.32
CA PRO A 655 -28.50 -9.01 -3.10
C PRO A 655 -28.82 -7.63 -2.51
N PHE A 656 -27.91 -6.68 -2.64
CA PHE A 656 -28.22 -5.30 -2.27
C PHE A 656 -29.22 -4.70 -3.26
N LYS A 657 -30.18 -3.97 -2.72
CA LYS A 657 -31.15 -3.14 -3.45
C LYS A 657 -31.00 -1.68 -3.07
N LEU A 658 -31.46 -0.77 -3.89
CA LEU A 658 -31.70 0.61 -3.51
C LEU A 658 -33.03 0.66 -2.74
N ALA A 659 -33.00 1.03 -1.48
CA ALA A 659 -34.19 1.26 -0.69
C ALA A 659 -34.46 2.75 -0.51
N LEU A 660 -35.74 3.11 -0.54
CA LEU A 660 -36.27 4.40 -0.11
C LEU A 660 -36.95 4.18 1.24
N ILE A 661 -36.44 4.87 2.26
CA ILE A 661 -36.86 4.74 3.65
C ILE A 661 -37.49 6.06 4.07
N ASP A 662 -38.60 6.03 4.77
CA ASP A 662 -39.16 7.20 5.44
C ASP A 662 -38.20 7.63 6.56
N PHE A 663 -37.70 8.84 6.50
CA PHE A 663 -36.62 9.31 7.37
C PHE A 663 -37.01 9.44 8.85
N GLU A 664 -38.29 9.71 9.12
CA GLU A 664 -38.80 9.85 10.47
C GLU A 664 -39.09 8.49 11.12
N THR A 665 -39.77 7.60 10.39
CA THR A 665 -40.26 6.33 10.93
C THR A 665 -39.32 5.14 10.71
N GLY A 666 -38.31 5.27 9.83
CA GLY A 666 -37.41 4.19 9.45
C GLY A 666 -38.05 3.09 8.61
N LYS A 667 -39.28 3.25 8.14
CA LYS A 667 -40.01 2.25 7.35
C LYS A 667 -39.57 2.27 5.89
N THR A 668 -39.39 1.09 5.30
CA THR A 668 -39.13 0.95 3.87
C THR A 668 -40.39 1.32 3.08
N VAL A 669 -40.26 2.36 2.25
CA VAL A 669 -41.30 2.84 1.33
C VAL A 669 -41.25 2.06 0.01
N LYS A 670 -40.03 1.81 -0.50
CA LYS A 670 -39.82 1.13 -1.78
C LYS A 670 -38.41 0.51 -1.82
N ALA A 671 -38.30 -0.65 -2.51
CA ALA A 671 -37.00 -1.23 -2.87
C ALA A 671 -36.92 -1.42 -4.38
N ILE A 672 -35.79 -1.09 -4.97
CA ILE A 672 -35.51 -1.09 -6.41
C ILE A 672 -34.24 -1.88 -6.67
N ASP A 673 -34.25 -2.78 -7.63
CA ASP A 673 -33.05 -3.49 -8.05
C ASP A 673 -32.15 -2.53 -8.85
N ILE A 674 -30.91 -2.41 -8.40
CA ILE A 674 -29.86 -1.63 -9.10
C ILE A 674 -28.62 -2.50 -9.29
N PRO A 675 -27.77 -2.21 -10.28
CA PRO A 675 -26.47 -2.85 -10.41
C PRO A 675 -25.67 -2.77 -9.10
N PRO A 676 -24.80 -3.75 -8.81
CA PRO A 676 -23.90 -3.65 -7.67
C PRO A 676 -23.00 -2.43 -7.84
N THR A 677 -23.21 -1.43 -7.00
CA THR A 677 -22.39 -0.21 -6.94
C THR A 677 -21.77 -0.10 -5.57
N ASN A 678 -20.50 0.30 -5.50
CA ASN A 678 -19.78 0.53 -4.25
C ASN A 678 -19.62 2.03 -3.93
N ASN A 679 -20.21 2.90 -4.76
CA ASN A 679 -20.06 4.34 -4.65
C ASN A 679 -21.21 5.00 -3.89
N VAL A 680 -20.95 6.21 -3.42
CA VAL A 680 -21.88 7.04 -2.67
C VAL A 680 -23.13 7.31 -3.52
N LEU A 681 -24.29 7.31 -2.87
CA LEU A 681 -25.56 7.69 -3.48
C LEU A 681 -25.80 9.20 -3.29
N HIS A 682 -26.39 9.85 -4.29
CA HIS A 682 -26.88 11.22 -4.19
C HIS A 682 -28.31 11.32 -4.73
N TRP A 683 -29.08 12.26 -4.23
CA TRP A 683 -30.36 12.60 -4.84
C TRP A 683 -30.16 13.58 -5.99
N SER A 684 -31.01 13.49 -7.00
CA SER A 684 -31.15 14.59 -7.95
C SER A 684 -31.71 15.83 -7.21
N PRO A 685 -31.34 17.06 -7.61
CA PRO A 685 -31.78 18.27 -6.94
C PRO A 685 -33.31 18.44 -6.88
N ASP A 686 -34.03 17.90 -7.87
CA ASP A 686 -35.49 17.89 -7.94
C ASP A 686 -36.16 16.80 -7.07
N GLY A 687 -35.37 15.95 -6.40
CA GLY A 687 -35.83 14.86 -5.55
C GLY A 687 -36.52 13.71 -6.29
N ARG A 688 -36.42 13.63 -7.63
CA ARG A 688 -37.15 12.63 -8.43
C ARG A 688 -36.33 11.38 -8.77
N ALA A 689 -35.03 11.41 -8.53
CA ALA A 689 -34.14 10.30 -8.83
C ALA A 689 -33.01 10.17 -7.82
N VAL A 690 -32.45 8.96 -7.72
CA VAL A 690 -31.22 8.69 -7.01
C VAL A 690 -30.08 8.49 -8.02
N LEU A 691 -28.98 9.19 -7.82
CA LEU A 691 -27.79 9.16 -8.65
C LEU A 691 -26.77 8.18 -8.06
N TYR A 692 -26.11 7.44 -8.94
CA TYR A 692 -25.07 6.49 -8.56
C TYR A 692 -24.04 6.31 -9.70
N VAL A 693 -22.87 5.81 -9.36
CA VAL A 693 -21.82 5.47 -10.34
C VAL A 693 -21.91 3.99 -10.69
N ASP A 694 -21.90 3.68 -11.97
CA ASP A 694 -21.79 2.32 -12.51
C ASP A 694 -20.54 2.23 -13.39
N ALA A 695 -19.72 1.19 -13.16
CA ALA A 695 -18.49 0.92 -13.89
C ALA A 695 -18.66 -0.28 -14.81
N ARG A 696 -18.38 -0.10 -16.10
CA ARG A 696 -18.43 -1.15 -17.11
C ARG A 696 -17.18 -1.10 -17.99
N GLY A 697 -16.53 -2.25 -18.16
CA GLY A 697 -15.34 -2.33 -19.00
C GLY A 697 -14.20 -1.39 -18.53
N GLY A 698 -14.03 -1.21 -17.21
CA GLY A 698 -12.99 -0.34 -16.64
C GLY A 698 -13.28 1.17 -16.72
N VAL A 699 -14.47 1.56 -17.17
CA VAL A 699 -14.90 2.96 -17.27
C VAL A 699 -16.13 3.21 -16.42
N SER A 700 -16.10 4.25 -15.58
CA SER A 700 -17.26 4.63 -14.77
C SER A 700 -18.06 5.76 -15.39
N ASN A 701 -19.38 5.65 -15.25
CA ASN A 701 -20.33 6.71 -15.63
C ASN A 701 -21.36 6.93 -14.52
N LEU A 702 -21.89 8.15 -14.50
CA LEU A 702 -22.97 8.54 -13.59
C LEU A 702 -24.32 8.13 -14.19
N TRP A 703 -25.16 7.55 -13.36
CA TRP A 703 -26.51 7.08 -13.71
C TRP A 703 -27.54 7.65 -12.78
N SER A 704 -28.76 7.77 -13.25
CA SER A 704 -29.93 8.28 -12.54
C SER A 704 -31.00 7.22 -12.52
N GLN A 705 -31.44 6.77 -11.33
CA GLN A 705 -32.56 5.86 -11.12
C GLN A 705 -33.80 6.64 -10.69
N PRO A 706 -34.86 6.72 -11.50
CA PRO A 706 -36.09 7.38 -11.10
C PRO A 706 -36.74 6.66 -9.90
N ILE A 707 -37.15 7.41 -8.86
CA ILE A 707 -37.80 6.84 -7.68
C ILE A 707 -39.22 6.33 -7.97
N ALA A 708 -39.90 6.89 -8.97
CA ALA A 708 -41.18 6.39 -9.44
C ALA A 708 -41.09 4.97 -10.04
N GLY A 709 -39.90 4.57 -10.48
CA GLY A 709 -39.63 3.33 -11.20
C GLY A 709 -39.26 3.58 -12.66
N GLY A 710 -38.95 2.51 -13.38
CA GLY A 710 -38.49 2.57 -14.76
C GLY A 710 -36.99 2.33 -14.90
N ALA A 711 -36.50 2.27 -16.14
CA ALA A 711 -35.09 2.02 -16.43
C ALA A 711 -34.18 3.18 -15.98
N PRO A 712 -32.98 2.88 -15.45
CA PRO A 712 -32.01 3.89 -15.14
C PRO A 712 -31.52 4.62 -16.40
N LYS A 713 -31.20 5.90 -16.28
CA LYS A 713 -30.70 6.74 -17.37
C LYS A 713 -29.23 7.09 -17.12
N GLN A 714 -28.38 6.87 -18.12
CA GLN A 714 -26.99 7.32 -18.09
C GLN A 714 -26.91 8.85 -18.25
N LEU A 715 -26.19 9.53 -17.35
CA LEU A 715 -26.03 10.97 -17.36
C LEU A 715 -24.71 11.44 -17.97
N THR A 716 -23.65 10.65 -17.82
CA THR A 716 -22.32 10.95 -18.38
C THR A 716 -21.92 9.87 -19.38
N ASN A 717 -21.04 10.20 -20.35
CA ASN A 717 -20.60 9.26 -21.39
C ASN A 717 -19.07 9.26 -21.50
N PHE A 718 -18.40 9.12 -20.37
CA PHE A 718 -16.95 8.98 -20.33
C PHE A 718 -16.49 7.72 -21.06
N LYS A 719 -15.34 7.80 -21.73
CA LYS A 719 -14.73 6.69 -22.48
C LYS A 719 -13.49 6.14 -21.81
N SER A 720 -13.01 6.79 -20.77
CA SER A 720 -11.88 6.40 -19.93
C SER A 720 -12.13 6.79 -18.50
N ASP A 721 -11.29 6.30 -17.61
CA ASP A 721 -11.22 6.61 -16.19
C ASP A 721 -12.38 6.06 -15.33
N LEU A 722 -12.08 5.94 -14.07
CA LEU A 722 -13.03 5.64 -13.00
C LEU A 722 -13.49 6.93 -12.33
N ILE A 723 -14.72 6.94 -11.86
CA ILE A 723 -15.24 7.94 -10.93
C ILE A 723 -15.14 7.34 -9.52
N PHE A 724 -14.33 7.93 -8.65
CA PHE A 724 -14.16 7.49 -7.27
C PHE A 724 -15.18 8.11 -6.33
N ALA A 725 -15.51 9.37 -6.55
CA ALA A 725 -16.52 10.11 -5.81
C ALA A 725 -17.13 11.19 -6.70
N PHE A 726 -18.34 11.63 -6.37
CA PHE A 726 -18.99 12.74 -7.04
C PHE A 726 -19.88 13.50 -6.07
N ASP A 727 -20.22 14.74 -6.43
CA ASP A 727 -21.19 15.57 -5.75
C ASP A 727 -21.84 16.53 -6.74
N LEU A 728 -23.01 17.08 -6.39
CA LEU A 728 -23.71 18.08 -7.17
C LEU A 728 -24.03 19.32 -6.32
N SER A 729 -23.96 20.48 -6.97
CA SER A 729 -24.51 21.69 -6.35
C SER A 729 -26.03 21.54 -6.11
N SER A 730 -26.53 22.20 -5.08
CA SER A 730 -27.96 22.16 -4.71
C SER A 730 -28.90 22.61 -5.84
N ASP A 731 -28.44 23.47 -6.76
CA ASP A 731 -29.16 23.91 -7.94
C ASP A 731 -29.00 23.00 -9.16
N GLY A 732 -28.18 21.94 -9.04
CA GLY A 732 -27.88 20.97 -10.09
C GLY A 732 -27.01 21.48 -11.24
N LYS A 733 -26.45 22.70 -11.15
CA LYS A 733 -25.66 23.27 -12.24
C LYS A 733 -24.20 22.91 -12.25
N GLN A 734 -23.67 22.41 -11.14
CA GLN A 734 -22.27 21.99 -11.04
C GLN A 734 -22.21 20.51 -10.68
N LEU A 735 -21.43 19.75 -11.43
CA LEU A 735 -21.09 18.37 -11.12
C LEU A 735 -19.61 18.29 -10.75
N LEU A 736 -19.34 17.90 -9.52
CA LEU A 736 -18.00 17.67 -8.98
C LEU A 736 -17.65 16.19 -9.09
N LEU A 737 -16.44 15.87 -9.53
CA LEU A 737 -16.00 14.51 -9.75
C LEU A 737 -14.57 14.31 -9.24
N SER A 738 -14.31 13.18 -8.58
CA SER A 738 -12.98 12.63 -8.48
C SER A 738 -12.82 11.58 -9.57
N ARG A 739 -11.92 11.81 -10.54
CA ARG A 739 -11.70 10.92 -11.68
C ARG A 739 -10.24 10.51 -11.80
N GLY A 740 -10.03 9.30 -12.28
CA GLY A 740 -8.71 8.77 -12.51
C GLY A 740 -8.70 7.27 -12.82
N SER A 741 -7.56 6.62 -12.58
CA SER A 741 -7.35 5.22 -12.91
C SER A 741 -6.78 4.43 -11.73
N ILE A 742 -7.02 3.14 -11.74
CA ILE A 742 -6.29 2.16 -10.92
C ILE A 742 -5.51 1.29 -11.89
N SER A 743 -4.20 1.25 -11.72
CA SER A 743 -3.32 0.32 -12.43
C SER A 743 -2.90 -0.79 -11.48
N ASN A 744 -3.18 -2.02 -11.86
CA ASN A 744 -2.85 -3.21 -11.09
C ASN A 744 -1.93 -4.09 -11.92
N ASP A 745 -0.67 -4.20 -11.53
CA ASP A 745 0.31 -4.98 -12.27
C ASP A 745 1.00 -5.99 -11.37
N VAL A 746 1.31 -7.15 -11.94
CA VAL A 746 2.12 -8.15 -11.24
C VAL A 746 3.55 -7.64 -11.17
N VAL A 747 4.10 -7.63 -9.97
CA VAL A 747 5.50 -7.34 -9.70
C VAL A 747 6.18 -8.52 -9.03
N LEU A 748 7.46 -8.69 -9.35
CA LEU A 748 8.34 -9.64 -8.70
C LEU A 748 9.30 -8.88 -7.80
N ILE A 749 9.47 -9.39 -6.59
CA ILE A 749 10.44 -8.90 -5.61
C ILE A 749 11.48 -10.00 -5.43
N ALA A 750 12.71 -9.71 -5.80
CA ALA A 750 13.87 -10.60 -5.68
C ALA A 750 14.82 -10.13 -4.56
N ASP A 751 15.77 -11.02 -4.22
CA ASP A 751 16.80 -10.78 -3.19
C ASP A 751 16.18 -10.57 -1.79
N VAL A 752 15.17 -11.36 -1.45
CA VAL A 752 14.42 -11.30 -0.16
C VAL A 752 15.15 -12.06 0.97
N GLN A 753 16.35 -12.63 0.71
CA GLN A 753 17.14 -13.45 1.66
C GLN A 753 17.89 -12.63 2.72
#